data_ba0d9c5e9676f7206b819a74d292b96d
#
_entry.id   ba0d9c5e9676f7206b819a74d292b96d
#
_cell.length_a   1.000
_cell.length_b   1.000
_cell.length_c   1.000
_cell.angle_alpha   90.00
_cell.angle_beta   90.00
_cell.angle_gamma   90.00
#
_symmetry.space_group_name_H-M   'P 1'
#
loop_
_entity.id
_entity.type
_entity.pdbx_description
1 polymer ?
#
loop_
_entity_poly.entity_id
_entity_poly.type
_entity_poly.pdbx_seq_one_letter_code
_entity_poly.pdbx_strand_id
1 'polypeptide(L)'
;MKEENQNGKERQMAEEQVDFRTLLFKYVIHWPWFVGTVLLCLVGAWFYLHWATPIYNISATVLIKDEKKGGGSGVSSELEDMGLSGLMTSSKNIDNELEVLRSKTLVKEVVNQLGLYITYKDEDEFPAKSLYKTSPVQVSLTPQEAEKLNSPMVVEMILQPKGSIDVNVTVGEKGYQKHFEKLPAIFPTDEGTLAFFQDVDSVTLQDGTKVPRIEKNVRHITATINKPMRVAKGYCNSLSIAPTSKTTSVAVISLKNSSLQCGQDFINQLLEMYNRNTNNDKNEIAQKTAEFIDERISIISKELGSTEADLETFKRDAGITDLTSEAQIALAGNAEYEKKSVENRTQISLVNDLRKYLKGNEYEVLPSNVGLQDAALIGAIERYNEMLVERKRLLRTSTENNPAIVNLDTSIRAMKANVQATLEGTLQGLMITKSNLDREASRYSRRISNAPGQERAYVSIARQQEIKAGLYLMLLQKREENAIALAATANNAKIIDEAIADDTPVSPKRSMIYLIALVLGVGIPVGIIYLIELTKFKIEGRADVEKLTSVPIIGDIPLTDEKNDKNGSIAVFENKNNLMSETFRNIRTNLQFMLDNDQKVILVTSTVSGEGKSFVSANLAISLSLLGKKVVIVGLDIRKPGLNKVFHLSNKEKGITQYLSNPETDLMELVQPSDINNNLFILPGGAVPPNPTELLARNGLDKAIEILKQNFDYVIMDTAPIGMVTDTLLVGRVADLSVYVCRADYTHKAEYTLINELSIEKKLPNLCTVINGVDLKKRKYGYYYGYGKYGKHYGYGKRYGYGYGYGE
;
A
#
# COMPACT_ATOMS: atom_id res chain seq x y z
N MET A 1 54.93 20.63 -0.29
CA MET A 1 54.19 19.54 -1.01
C MET A 1 53.13 18.80 -0.20
N LYS A 2 53.15 18.78 1.15
CA LYS A 2 52.03 18.21 1.96
C LYS A 2 51.01 19.26 2.40
N GLU A 3 51.39 20.53 2.54
CA GLU A 3 50.46 21.62 2.90
C GLU A 3 49.64 22.15 1.72
N GLU A 4 50.16 22.11 0.48
CA GLU A 4 49.39 22.50 -0.71
C GLU A 4 48.31 21.51 -1.08
N ASN A 5 48.45 20.20 -0.75
CA ASN A 5 47.44 19.19 -0.96
C ASN A 5 46.29 19.21 0.04
N GLN A 6 46.49 19.76 1.25
CA GLN A 6 45.42 19.96 2.23
C GLN A 6 44.58 21.19 1.89
N ASN A 7 45.15 22.29 1.47
CA ASN A 7 44.40 23.47 1.03
C ASN A 7 43.58 23.23 -0.26
N GLY A 8 44.01 22.33 -1.15
CA GLY A 8 43.23 21.89 -2.29
C GLY A 8 42.00 21.03 -1.93
N LYS A 9 42.11 20.18 -0.92
CA LYS A 9 40.99 19.36 -0.43
C LYS A 9 39.99 20.15 0.43
N GLU A 10 40.43 21.10 1.22
CA GLU A 10 39.56 21.98 2.00
C GLU A 10 38.79 22.96 1.10
N ARG A 11 39.37 23.44 -0.02
CA ARG A 11 38.62 24.23 -1.03
C ARG A 11 37.59 23.38 -1.80
N GLN A 12 37.85 22.10 -2.08
CA GLN A 12 36.85 21.21 -2.70
C GLN A 12 35.73 20.81 -1.77
N MET A 13 35.96 20.77 -0.44
CA MET A 13 34.87 20.52 0.56
C MET A 13 34.05 21.77 0.91
N ALA A 14 34.55 22.96 0.61
CA ALA A 14 33.84 24.23 0.84
C ALA A 14 32.87 24.61 -0.29
N GLU A 15 32.91 23.94 -1.44
CA GLU A 15 32.11 24.26 -2.63
C GLU A 15 30.79 23.51 -2.77
N GLU A 16 30.45 22.62 -1.86
CA GLU A 16 29.13 21.94 -1.82
C GLU A 16 28.11 22.56 -0.85
N GLN A 17 28.33 23.78 -0.37
CA GLN A 17 27.25 24.53 0.23
C GLN A 17 26.31 25.01 -0.88
N VAL A 18 25.38 24.12 -1.27
CA VAL A 18 24.21 24.48 -2.06
C VAL A 18 23.55 25.66 -1.37
N ASP A 19 23.71 26.86 -1.92
CA ASP A 19 23.15 28.08 -1.35
C ASP A 19 21.61 27.96 -1.40
N PHE A 20 21.04 27.54 -0.25
CA PHE A 20 19.62 27.25 -0.08
C PHE A 20 18.74 28.44 -0.53
N ARG A 21 19.27 29.67 -0.43
CA ARG A 21 18.61 30.88 -0.92
C ARG A 21 18.49 30.91 -2.43
N THR A 22 19.53 30.54 -3.16
CA THR A 22 19.51 30.53 -4.63
C THR A 22 18.60 29.43 -5.18
N LEU A 23 18.55 28.27 -4.52
CA LEU A 23 17.59 27.21 -4.83
C LEU A 23 16.15 27.69 -4.58
N LEU A 24 15.88 28.31 -3.46
CA LEU A 24 14.53 28.75 -3.08
C LEU A 24 14.02 29.84 -4.01
N PHE A 25 14.85 30.83 -4.36
CA PHE A 25 14.49 31.87 -5.34
C PHE A 25 14.14 31.34 -6.74
N LYS A 26 14.76 30.23 -7.14
CA LYS A 26 14.53 29.55 -8.40
C LYS A 26 13.08 29.02 -8.53
N TYR A 27 12.57 28.44 -7.43
CA TYR A 27 11.17 27.96 -7.38
C TYR A 27 10.18 29.12 -7.16
N VAL A 28 10.55 30.12 -6.37
CA VAL A 28 9.70 31.30 -6.11
C VAL A 28 9.38 32.09 -7.37
N ILE A 29 10.29 32.17 -8.33
CA ILE A 29 10.04 32.83 -9.63
C ILE A 29 8.88 32.17 -10.38
N HIS A 30 8.70 30.87 -10.20
CA HIS A 30 7.66 30.08 -10.85
C HIS A 30 6.40 29.91 -9.99
N TRP A 31 6.19 30.75 -8.94
CA TRP A 31 5.06 30.66 -8.02
C TRP A 31 3.67 30.54 -8.69
N PRO A 32 3.39 31.16 -9.89
CA PRO A 32 2.08 31.01 -10.53
C PRO A 32 1.79 29.55 -10.95
N TRP A 33 2.85 28.79 -11.31
CA TRP A 33 2.73 27.38 -11.66
C TRP A 33 2.33 26.55 -10.43
N PHE A 34 2.92 26.87 -9.26
CA PHE A 34 2.56 26.20 -7.99
C PHE A 34 1.11 26.47 -7.61
N VAL A 35 0.67 27.72 -7.72
CA VAL A 35 -0.73 28.08 -7.43
C VAL A 35 -1.68 27.37 -8.40
N GLY A 36 -1.37 27.37 -9.69
CA GLY A 36 -2.20 26.72 -10.72
C GLY A 36 -2.32 25.20 -10.51
N THR A 37 -1.21 24.51 -10.26
CA THR A 37 -1.20 23.04 -10.04
C THR A 37 -1.84 22.65 -8.71
N VAL A 38 -1.60 23.41 -7.63
CA VAL A 38 -2.24 23.17 -6.33
C VAL A 38 -3.75 23.35 -6.47
N LEU A 39 -4.21 24.42 -7.12
CA LEU A 39 -5.64 24.66 -7.33
C LEU A 39 -6.27 23.54 -8.16
N LEU A 40 -5.61 23.11 -9.24
CA LEU A 40 -6.07 22.02 -10.09
C LEU A 40 -6.15 20.70 -9.32
N CYS A 41 -5.14 20.37 -8.51
CA CYS A 41 -5.14 19.18 -7.66
C CYS A 41 -6.23 19.24 -6.58
N LEU A 42 -6.46 20.40 -5.97
CA LEU A 42 -7.52 20.58 -4.96
C LEU A 42 -8.92 20.46 -5.58
N VAL A 43 -9.12 21.00 -6.77
CA VAL A 43 -10.39 20.83 -7.53
C VAL A 43 -10.58 19.36 -7.89
N GLY A 44 -9.55 18.66 -8.35
CA GLY A 44 -9.60 17.22 -8.61
C GLY A 44 -9.94 16.41 -7.36
N ALA A 45 -9.32 16.74 -6.22
CA ALA A 45 -9.62 16.13 -4.94
C ALA A 45 -11.06 16.39 -4.48
N TRP A 46 -11.58 17.61 -4.70
CA TRP A 46 -12.96 17.97 -4.40
C TRP A 46 -13.95 17.16 -5.27
N PHE A 47 -13.70 17.05 -6.57
CA PHE A 47 -14.48 16.19 -7.47
C PHE A 47 -14.46 14.73 -7.02
N TYR A 48 -13.27 14.20 -6.73
CA TYR A 48 -13.14 12.84 -6.22
C TYR A 48 -13.95 12.63 -4.94
N LEU A 49 -13.85 13.54 -3.96
CA LEU A 49 -14.58 13.46 -2.69
C LEU A 49 -16.09 13.63 -2.86
N HIS A 50 -16.53 14.34 -3.90
CA HIS A 50 -17.95 14.50 -4.20
C HIS A 50 -18.56 13.21 -4.77
N TRP A 51 -17.75 12.42 -5.51
CA TRP A 51 -18.24 11.19 -6.14
C TRP A 51 -17.93 9.93 -5.34
N ALA A 52 -16.97 9.97 -4.44
CA ALA A 52 -16.62 8.82 -3.62
C ALA A 52 -17.75 8.51 -2.62
N THR A 53 -18.24 7.28 -2.64
CA THR A 53 -19.25 6.80 -1.68
C THR A 53 -18.64 6.75 -0.28
N PRO A 54 -19.26 7.36 0.74
CA PRO A 54 -18.77 7.32 2.11
C PRO A 54 -18.89 5.89 2.66
N ILE A 55 -17.87 5.43 3.35
CA ILE A 55 -17.84 4.16 4.05
C ILE A 55 -17.82 4.44 5.54
N TYR A 56 -18.79 3.89 6.26
CA TYR A 56 -18.93 4.02 7.69
C TYR A 56 -18.43 2.76 8.40
N ASN A 57 -17.95 2.91 9.61
CA ASN A 57 -17.66 1.81 10.49
C ASN A 57 -18.87 1.61 11.40
N ILE A 58 -19.46 0.42 11.36
CA ILE A 58 -20.59 0.04 12.19
C ILE A 58 -20.05 -0.97 13.19
N SER A 59 -20.24 -0.74 14.47
CA SER A 59 -19.72 -1.60 15.52
C SER A 59 -20.77 -1.99 16.55
N ALA A 60 -20.66 -3.21 17.05
CA ALA A 60 -21.44 -3.73 18.16
C ALA A 60 -20.51 -4.34 19.19
N THR A 61 -20.85 -4.20 20.46
CA THR A 61 -20.12 -4.82 21.56
C THR A 61 -20.92 -6.01 22.10
N VAL A 62 -20.26 -7.15 22.17
CA VAL A 62 -20.88 -8.40 22.61
C VAL A 62 -20.11 -9.07 23.73
N LEU A 63 -20.81 -9.61 24.70
CA LEU A 63 -20.26 -10.48 25.74
C LEU A 63 -20.43 -11.92 25.29
N ILE A 64 -19.34 -12.64 25.10
CA ILE A 64 -19.34 -14.07 24.82
C ILE A 64 -19.22 -14.79 26.14
N LYS A 65 -20.27 -15.56 26.53
CA LYS A 65 -20.26 -16.31 27.77
C LYS A 65 -19.30 -17.49 27.68
N ASP A 66 -18.42 -17.60 28.67
CA ASP A 66 -17.51 -18.74 28.83
C ASP A 66 -18.28 -19.87 29.55
N GLU A 67 -18.49 -21.00 28.89
CA GLU A 67 -19.31 -22.10 29.43
C GLU A 67 -18.73 -22.78 30.67
N LYS A 68 -17.45 -22.51 30.97
CA LYS A 68 -16.76 -23.17 32.10
C LYS A 68 -17.16 -22.67 33.50
N LYS A 69 -18.03 -21.64 33.62
CA LYS A 69 -18.45 -21.10 34.93
C LYS A 69 -19.88 -21.43 35.35
N GLY A 70 -20.60 -22.25 34.60
CA GLY A 70 -22.05 -22.37 34.85
C GLY A 70 -22.63 -23.79 34.81
N GLY A 71 -22.05 -24.81 35.41
CA GLY A 71 -22.77 -26.07 35.45
C GLY A 71 -21.97 -27.30 35.87
N GLY A 72 -21.37 -27.25 37.00
CA GLY A 72 -20.66 -28.41 37.59
C GLY A 72 -20.30 -28.15 39.03
N SER A 73 -21.31 -28.07 39.88
CA SER A 73 -21.10 -28.03 41.30
C SER A 73 -20.47 -29.33 41.77
N GLY A 74 -19.28 -29.32 42.28
CA GLY A 74 -18.75 -30.30 43.18
C GLY A 74 -17.29 -30.74 43.05
N VAL A 75 -16.70 -30.66 41.88
CA VAL A 75 -15.32 -31.19 41.74
C VAL A 75 -14.31 -30.12 41.25
N SER A 76 -14.80 -29.03 40.62
CA SER A 76 -13.91 -27.97 40.13
C SER A 76 -13.42 -27.03 41.23
N SER A 77 -14.16 -26.89 42.33
CA SER A 77 -13.73 -26.05 43.47
C SER A 77 -12.62 -26.67 44.31
N GLU A 78 -12.53 -27.99 44.38
CA GLU A 78 -11.43 -28.68 45.09
C GLU A 78 -10.13 -28.72 44.28
N LEU A 79 -10.18 -28.65 42.96
CA LEU A 79 -8.99 -28.56 42.08
C LEU A 79 -8.42 -27.13 41.96
N GLU A 80 -9.26 -26.12 42.19
CA GLU A 80 -8.84 -24.71 42.26
C GLU A 80 -8.00 -24.43 43.52
N ASP A 81 -8.38 -25.07 44.65
CA ASP A 81 -7.62 -24.96 45.91
C ASP A 81 -6.27 -25.70 45.89
N MET A 82 -6.04 -26.59 44.95
CA MET A 82 -4.77 -27.31 44.81
C MET A 82 -3.72 -26.60 43.89
N GLY A 83 -3.96 -25.35 43.49
CA GLY A 83 -2.93 -24.52 42.88
C GLY A 83 -2.52 -24.90 41.42
N LEU A 84 -3.28 -25.76 40.73
CA LEU A 84 -3.01 -26.15 39.34
C LEU A 84 -3.72 -25.30 38.26
N SER A 85 -4.35 -24.20 38.65
CA SER A 85 -5.10 -23.31 37.78
C SER A 85 -4.22 -22.49 36.82
N GLY A 86 -2.88 -22.53 36.96
CA GLY A 86 -1.95 -21.69 36.24
C GLY A 86 -1.62 -22.13 34.80
N LEU A 87 -2.08 -23.27 34.30
CA LEU A 87 -1.65 -23.86 33.03
C LEU A 87 -2.74 -23.95 31.94
N MET A 88 -3.96 -23.48 32.18
CA MET A 88 -5.00 -23.46 31.15
C MET A 88 -5.44 -22.00 30.90
N THR A 89 -4.76 -21.34 30.01
CA THR A 89 -5.11 -19.98 29.53
C THR A 89 -6.54 -19.96 28.98
N SER A 90 -7.41 -19.17 29.64
CA SER A 90 -8.80 -18.91 29.23
C SER A 90 -8.92 -18.21 27.86
N SER A 91 -7.82 -17.75 27.28
CA SER A 91 -7.79 -17.08 25.98
C SER A 91 -8.11 -17.99 24.79
N LYS A 92 -7.87 -19.29 24.89
CA LYS A 92 -8.08 -20.21 23.76
C LYS A 92 -9.56 -20.43 23.40
N ASN A 93 -10.46 -20.32 24.34
CA ASN A 93 -11.89 -20.54 24.06
C ASN A 93 -12.53 -19.33 23.37
N ILE A 94 -12.18 -18.12 23.79
CA ILE A 94 -12.72 -16.88 23.17
C ILE A 94 -12.23 -16.74 21.74
N ASP A 95 -10.96 -16.99 21.48
CA ASP A 95 -10.40 -16.89 20.12
C ASP A 95 -11.10 -17.86 19.15
N ASN A 96 -11.46 -19.05 19.60
CA ASN A 96 -12.24 -19.99 18.81
C ASN A 96 -13.64 -19.46 18.49
N GLU A 97 -14.33 -18.87 19.46
CA GLU A 97 -15.67 -18.30 19.24
C GLU A 97 -15.62 -17.09 18.31
N LEU A 98 -14.54 -16.29 18.37
CA LEU A 98 -14.32 -15.19 17.43
C LEU A 98 -14.07 -15.69 16.01
N GLU A 99 -13.34 -16.80 15.83
CA GLU A 99 -13.15 -17.42 14.51
C GLU A 99 -14.45 -18.04 13.97
N VAL A 100 -15.29 -18.57 14.85
CA VAL A 100 -16.63 -19.05 14.49
C VAL A 100 -17.50 -17.90 13.94
N LEU A 101 -17.51 -16.76 14.63
CA LEU A 101 -18.23 -15.56 14.18
C LEU A 101 -17.70 -15.04 12.82
N ARG A 102 -16.41 -15.27 12.52
CA ARG A 102 -15.80 -14.93 11.22
C ARG A 102 -15.99 -15.99 10.14
N SER A 103 -16.59 -17.12 10.48
CA SER A 103 -16.66 -18.24 9.55
C SER A 103 -17.45 -17.86 8.29
N LYS A 104 -16.90 -18.25 7.13
CA LYS A 104 -17.56 -18.01 5.83
C LYS A 104 -18.94 -18.66 5.77
N THR A 105 -19.15 -19.71 6.54
CA THR A 105 -20.38 -20.46 6.73
C THR A 105 -21.46 -19.58 7.32
N LEU A 106 -21.19 -19.07 8.51
CA LEU A 106 -22.12 -18.23 9.24
C LEU A 106 -22.43 -16.95 8.47
N VAL A 107 -21.38 -16.31 7.90
CA VAL A 107 -21.54 -15.11 7.07
C VAL A 107 -22.37 -15.40 5.82
N LYS A 108 -22.22 -16.57 5.18
CA LYS A 108 -23.06 -16.95 4.03
C LYS A 108 -24.52 -17.15 4.44
N GLU A 109 -24.77 -17.73 5.60
CA GLU A 109 -26.14 -17.87 6.13
C GLU A 109 -26.77 -16.48 6.32
N VAL A 110 -26.04 -15.53 6.90
CA VAL A 110 -26.48 -14.13 7.04
C VAL A 110 -26.76 -13.48 5.68
N VAL A 111 -25.83 -13.64 4.72
CA VAL A 111 -25.99 -13.14 3.33
C VAL A 111 -27.25 -13.71 2.68
N ASN A 112 -27.52 -15.00 2.89
CA ASN A 112 -28.72 -15.65 2.36
C ASN A 112 -29.98 -15.15 3.04
N GLN A 113 -29.99 -15.01 4.35
CA GLN A 113 -31.15 -14.58 5.14
C GLN A 113 -31.55 -13.14 4.81
N LEU A 114 -30.55 -12.24 4.70
CA LEU A 114 -30.77 -10.83 4.37
C LEU A 114 -30.88 -10.56 2.86
N GLY A 115 -30.66 -11.56 2.01
CA GLY A 115 -30.70 -11.39 0.56
C GLY A 115 -29.57 -10.51 -0.01
N LEU A 116 -28.45 -10.38 0.71
CA LEU A 116 -27.35 -9.46 0.34
C LEU A 116 -26.59 -9.87 -0.93
N TYR A 117 -26.86 -11.04 -1.46
CA TYR A 117 -26.33 -11.48 -2.74
C TYR A 117 -27.01 -10.77 -3.93
N ILE A 118 -28.10 -10.03 -3.67
CA ILE A 118 -28.77 -9.14 -4.63
C ILE A 118 -28.51 -7.70 -4.21
N THR A 119 -27.84 -6.93 -5.04
CA THR A 119 -27.53 -5.51 -4.79
C THR A 119 -28.28 -4.64 -5.79
N TYR A 120 -28.93 -3.58 -5.30
CA TYR A 120 -29.72 -2.65 -6.12
C TYR A 120 -29.01 -1.32 -6.25
N LYS A 121 -29.07 -0.72 -7.44
CA LYS A 121 -28.59 0.62 -7.74
C LYS A 121 -29.66 1.40 -8.49
N ASP A 122 -29.84 2.65 -8.12
CA ASP A 122 -30.61 3.63 -8.85
C ASP A 122 -29.69 4.33 -9.86
N GLU A 123 -29.96 4.17 -11.15
CA GLU A 123 -29.11 4.77 -12.20
C GLU A 123 -29.55 6.18 -12.57
N ASP A 124 -30.73 6.61 -12.14
CA ASP A 124 -31.21 7.97 -12.39
C ASP A 124 -30.52 9.00 -11.46
N GLU A 125 -29.89 8.56 -10.37
CA GLU A 125 -29.06 9.39 -9.50
C GLU A 125 -27.58 9.29 -9.88
N PHE A 126 -26.89 10.38 -10.03
CA PHE A 126 -25.45 10.40 -10.30
C PHE A 126 -24.66 11.00 -9.11
N PRO A 127 -23.74 10.27 -8.47
CA PRO A 127 -23.39 8.86 -8.72
C PRO A 127 -24.51 7.89 -8.34
N ALA A 128 -24.59 6.76 -9.07
CA ALA A 128 -25.63 5.76 -8.86
C ALA A 128 -25.71 5.33 -7.38
N LYS A 129 -26.88 5.54 -6.77
CA LYS A 129 -27.09 5.30 -5.34
C LYS A 129 -27.42 3.82 -5.09
N SER A 130 -26.75 3.23 -4.13
CA SER A 130 -27.06 1.87 -3.66
C SER A 130 -28.36 1.90 -2.87
N LEU A 131 -29.33 1.11 -3.28
CA LEU A 131 -30.60 0.93 -2.60
C LEU A 131 -30.55 -0.37 -1.75
N TYR A 132 -30.72 -0.25 -0.45
CA TYR A 132 -30.86 -1.39 0.45
C TYR A 132 -32.24 -1.37 1.07
N LYS A 133 -33.06 -2.41 0.83
CA LYS A 133 -34.48 -2.50 1.28
C LYS A 133 -35.40 -1.34 0.82
N THR A 134 -34.84 -0.30 0.16
CA THR A 134 -35.60 0.86 -0.33
C THR A 134 -35.83 0.81 -1.83
N SER A 135 -35.51 -0.33 -2.47
CA SER A 135 -35.78 -0.54 -3.90
C SER A 135 -37.30 -0.68 -4.10
N PRO A 136 -37.94 0.09 -5.00
CA PRO A 136 -39.35 -0.02 -5.28
C PRO A 136 -39.76 -1.34 -5.92
N VAL A 137 -38.79 -2.07 -6.49
CA VAL A 137 -38.95 -3.42 -7.01
C VAL A 137 -37.92 -4.33 -6.40
N GLN A 138 -38.36 -5.41 -5.79
CA GLN A 138 -37.49 -6.45 -5.25
C GLN A 138 -37.46 -7.65 -6.20
N VAL A 139 -36.24 -8.13 -6.44
CA VAL A 139 -35.99 -9.35 -7.23
C VAL A 139 -35.66 -10.47 -6.27
N SER A 140 -36.21 -11.63 -6.48
CA SER A 140 -35.90 -12.84 -5.71
C SER A 140 -35.40 -13.93 -6.65
N LEU A 141 -34.25 -14.51 -6.31
CA LEU A 141 -33.73 -15.74 -6.88
C LEU A 141 -33.31 -16.61 -5.69
N THR A 142 -33.54 -17.91 -5.74
CA THR A 142 -33.18 -18.75 -4.59
C THR A 142 -31.67 -18.77 -4.38
N PRO A 143 -31.18 -18.82 -3.10
CA PRO A 143 -29.74 -18.87 -2.84
C PRO A 143 -29.04 -20.07 -3.49
N GLN A 144 -29.79 -21.18 -3.71
CA GLN A 144 -29.28 -22.38 -4.35
C GLN A 144 -29.07 -22.18 -5.86
N GLU A 145 -29.96 -21.48 -6.53
CA GLU A 145 -29.83 -21.10 -7.94
C GLU A 145 -28.75 -20.04 -8.11
N ALA A 146 -28.72 -19.01 -7.25
CA ALA A 146 -27.69 -17.97 -7.25
C ALA A 146 -26.27 -18.55 -7.05
N GLU A 147 -26.12 -19.64 -6.29
CA GLU A 147 -24.82 -20.30 -6.10
C GLU A 147 -24.32 -21.01 -7.36
N LYS A 148 -25.20 -21.39 -8.27
CA LYS A 148 -24.85 -22.07 -9.54
C LYS A 148 -24.44 -21.09 -10.65
N LEU A 149 -24.69 -19.80 -10.51
CA LEU A 149 -24.37 -18.80 -11.52
C LEU A 149 -22.85 -18.81 -11.83
N ASN A 150 -22.48 -18.87 -13.09
CA ASN A 150 -21.08 -18.79 -13.51
C ASN A 150 -20.57 -17.33 -13.54
N SER A 151 -21.44 -16.40 -13.87
CA SER A 151 -21.19 -14.95 -13.91
C SER A 151 -22.25 -14.20 -13.11
N PRO A 152 -21.98 -12.97 -12.63
CA PRO A 152 -23.03 -12.15 -12.04
C PRO A 152 -24.21 -11.99 -13.01
N MET A 153 -25.43 -12.12 -12.48
CA MET A 153 -26.64 -11.85 -13.24
C MET A 153 -27.02 -10.38 -13.02
N VAL A 154 -27.08 -9.62 -14.08
CA VAL A 154 -27.51 -8.21 -14.07
C VAL A 154 -28.94 -8.13 -14.56
N VAL A 155 -29.79 -7.53 -13.76
CA VAL A 155 -31.22 -7.34 -14.04
C VAL A 155 -31.50 -5.85 -14.08
N GLU A 156 -31.64 -5.31 -15.27
CA GLU A 156 -32.04 -3.92 -15.51
C GLU A 156 -33.56 -3.86 -15.53
N MET A 157 -34.09 -2.97 -14.74
CA MET A 157 -35.53 -2.79 -14.53
C MET A 157 -35.92 -1.34 -14.80
N ILE A 158 -36.82 -1.14 -15.74
CA ILE A 158 -37.39 0.16 -16.06
C ILE A 158 -38.81 0.16 -15.55
N LEU A 159 -39.01 0.84 -14.43
CA LEU A 159 -40.34 0.95 -13.82
C LEU A 159 -41.10 2.12 -14.42
N GLN A 160 -42.25 1.83 -15.01
CA GLN A 160 -43.13 2.82 -15.64
C GLN A 160 -44.15 3.37 -14.61
N PRO A 161 -44.60 4.64 -14.77
CA PRO A 161 -45.54 5.29 -13.83
C PRO A 161 -46.85 4.55 -13.56
N LYS A 162 -47.22 3.65 -14.48
CA LYS A 162 -48.48 2.83 -14.36
C LYS A 162 -48.26 1.50 -13.64
N GLY A 163 -47.05 1.22 -13.15
CA GLY A 163 -46.71 -0.01 -12.44
C GLY A 163 -46.34 -1.19 -13.37
N SER A 164 -46.24 -0.96 -14.68
CA SER A 164 -45.60 -1.91 -15.60
C SER A 164 -44.11 -1.81 -15.52
N ILE A 165 -43.43 -2.92 -15.79
CA ILE A 165 -41.97 -3.01 -15.69
C ILE A 165 -41.40 -3.70 -16.95
N ASP A 166 -40.35 -3.09 -17.50
CA ASP A 166 -39.53 -3.67 -18.53
C ASP A 166 -38.29 -4.28 -17.89
N VAL A 167 -38.06 -5.56 -18.07
CA VAL A 167 -36.97 -6.30 -17.45
C VAL A 167 -36.03 -6.81 -18.53
N ASN A 168 -34.75 -6.46 -18.39
CA ASN A 168 -33.65 -6.98 -19.18
C ASN A 168 -32.67 -7.72 -18.27
N VAL A 169 -32.54 -9.04 -18.49
CA VAL A 169 -31.66 -9.90 -17.68
C VAL A 169 -30.46 -10.29 -18.52
N THR A 170 -29.26 -10.00 -18.01
CA THR A 170 -28.01 -10.37 -18.66
C THR A 170 -27.18 -11.29 -17.77
N VAL A 171 -26.74 -12.45 -18.29
CA VAL A 171 -25.86 -13.39 -17.61
C VAL A 171 -24.72 -13.79 -18.55
N GLY A 172 -23.53 -13.20 -18.33
CA GLY A 172 -22.42 -13.37 -19.26
C GLY A 172 -22.74 -12.80 -20.65
N GLU A 173 -22.83 -13.66 -21.66
CA GLU A 173 -23.17 -13.28 -23.05
C GLU A 173 -24.66 -13.48 -23.38
N LYS A 174 -25.46 -14.10 -22.48
CA LYS A 174 -26.86 -14.34 -22.68
C LYS A 174 -27.70 -13.16 -22.19
N GLY A 175 -28.64 -12.70 -23.01
CA GLY A 175 -29.61 -11.66 -22.68
C GLY A 175 -31.07 -12.16 -22.85
N TYR A 176 -31.91 -11.81 -21.88
CA TYR A 176 -33.34 -12.11 -21.90
C TYR A 176 -34.09 -10.82 -21.63
N GLN A 177 -35.13 -10.56 -22.42
CA GLN A 177 -36.00 -9.39 -22.25
C GLN A 177 -37.46 -9.80 -22.08
N LYS A 178 -38.17 -9.11 -21.15
CA LYS A 178 -39.60 -9.32 -20.96
C LYS A 178 -40.29 -8.10 -20.40
N HIS A 179 -41.48 -7.81 -20.87
CA HIS A 179 -42.37 -6.79 -20.33
C HIS A 179 -43.41 -7.44 -19.42
N PHE A 180 -43.70 -6.79 -18.30
CA PHE A 180 -44.76 -7.18 -17.35
C PHE A 180 -45.69 -6.01 -17.10
N GLU A 181 -46.98 -6.22 -17.27
CA GLU A 181 -47.99 -5.19 -17.03
C GLU A 181 -48.26 -4.92 -15.56
N LYS A 182 -48.05 -5.90 -14.70
CA LYS A 182 -48.28 -5.84 -13.27
C LYS A 182 -47.29 -6.71 -12.49
N LEU A 183 -46.97 -6.32 -11.28
CA LEU A 183 -46.27 -7.11 -10.29
C LEU A 183 -47.28 -7.66 -9.23
N PRO A 184 -47.01 -8.83 -8.60
CA PRO A 184 -45.79 -9.68 -8.76
C PRO A 184 -45.76 -10.43 -10.09
N ALA A 185 -44.53 -10.70 -10.59
CA ALA A 185 -44.32 -11.40 -11.86
C ALA A 185 -43.18 -12.43 -11.71
N ILE A 186 -43.26 -13.49 -12.56
CA ILE A 186 -42.27 -14.55 -12.57
C ILE A 186 -41.61 -14.59 -13.96
N PHE A 187 -40.28 -14.65 -13.95
CA PHE A 187 -39.49 -14.75 -15.17
C PHE A 187 -38.55 -15.96 -15.10
N PRO A 188 -38.95 -17.09 -15.71
CA PRO A 188 -38.09 -18.26 -15.83
C PRO A 188 -36.96 -17.97 -16.85
N THR A 189 -35.73 -18.25 -16.45
CA THR A 189 -34.53 -18.21 -17.28
C THR A 189 -33.83 -19.57 -17.21
N ASP A 190 -32.87 -19.83 -18.10
CA ASP A 190 -32.08 -21.06 -18.04
C ASP A 190 -31.24 -21.18 -16.76
N GLU A 191 -30.91 -20.06 -16.13
CA GLU A 191 -30.04 -19.97 -14.96
C GLU A 191 -30.82 -19.96 -13.65
N GLY A 192 -32.16 -19.87 -13.67
CA GLY A 192 -33.04 -19.89 -12.52
C GLY A 192 -34.32 -19.06 -12.71
N THR A 193 -35.23 -19.17 -11.79
CA THR A 193 -36.51 -18.48 -11.84
C THR A 193 -36.47 -17.20 -11.01
N LEU A 194 -36.53 -16.06 -11.69
CA LEU A 194 -36.64 -14.75 -11.04
C LEU A 194 -38.07 -14.44 -10.66
N ALA A 195 -38.31 -13.99 -9.45
CA ALA A 195 -39.57 -13.42 -9.00
C ALA A 195 -39.37 -11.92 -8.70
N PHE A 196 -40.31 -11.14 -9.19
CA PHE A 196 -40.33 -9.68 -9.01
C PHE A 196 -41.50 -9.29 -8.14
N PHE A 197 -41.22 -8.50 -7.11
CA PHE A 197 -42.22 -8.00 -6.18
C PHE A 197 -42.13 -6.49 -6.14
N GLN A 198 -43.26 -5.82 -6.09
CA GLN A 198 -43.30 -4.40 -5.85
C GLN A 198 -43.35 -4.16 -4.35
N ASP A 199 -42.35 -3.46 -3.83
CA ASP A 199 -42.40 -2.96 -2.45
C ASP A 199 -43.22 -1.66 -2.50
N VAL A 200 -44.44 -1.75 -2.07
CA VAL A 200 -45.38 -0.61 -2.09
C VAL A 200 -45.21 0.12 -0.75
N ASP A 201 -44.39 1.15 -0.73
CA ASP A 201 -44.45 2.14 0.33
C ASP A 201 -45.88 2.72 0.37
N SER A 202 -46.68 2.24 1.30
CA SER A 202 -48.04 2.74 1.50
C SER A 202 -47.99 4.07 2.24
N VAL A 203 -48.43 5.13 1.56
CA VAL A 203 -48.72 6.40 2.24
C VAL A 203 -50.09 6.26 2.96
N THR A 204 -50.10 6.36 4.27
CA THR A 204 -51.36 6.40 5.06
C THR A 204 -51.98 7.77 4.85
N LEU A 205 -53.12 7.79 4.18
CA LEU A 205 -53.94 9.01 4.04
C LEU A 205 -54.50 9.39 5.42
N GLN A 206 -55.02 10.63 5.57
CA GLN A 206 -55.58 11.15 6.82
C GLN A 206 -56.78 10.36 7.33
N ASP A 207 -57.37 9.52 6.49
CA ASP A 207 -58.49 8.60 6.80
C ASP A 207 -58.05 7.19 7.24
N GLY A 208 -56.76 6.93 7.39
CA GLY A 208 -56.21 5.65 7.77
C GLY A 208 -56.06 4.62 6.65
N THR A 209 -56.48 4.94 5.43
CA THR A 209 -56.29 4.06 4.25
C THR A 209 -54.85 4.12 3.75
N LYS A 210 -54.22 2.95 3.61
CA LYS A 210 -52.90 2.80 3.01
C LYS A 210 -53.02 2.76 1.48
N VAL A 211 -52.59 3.82 0.80
CA VAL A 211 -52.57 3.90 -0.66
C VAL A 211 -51.13 3.71 -1.16
N PRO A 212 -50.91 2.88 -2.18
CA PRO A 212 -49.57 2.74 -2.78
C PRO A 212 -49.08 4.07 -3.31
N ARG A 213 -47.86 4.41 -2.99
CA ARG A 213 -47.18 5.58 -3.54
C ARG A 213 -46.90 5.36 -5.02
N ILE A 214 -47.76 5.89 -5.88
CA ILE A 214 -47.56 5.85 -7.33
C ILE A 214 -46.43 6.83 -7.65
N GLU A 215 -45.31 6.28 -8.06
CA GLU A 215 -44.21 7.12 -8.57
C GLU A 215 -44.62 7.73 -9.90
N LYS A 216 -44.43 9.05 -10.01
CA LYS A 216 -44.83 9.82 -11.20
C LYS A 216 -43.79 9.77 -12.33
N ASN A 217 -42.58 9.29 -12.05
CA ASN A 217 -41.46 9.28 -12.99
C ASN A 217 -41.05 7.84 -13.33
N VAL A 218 -40.50 7.66 -14.53
CA VAL A 218 -39.80 6.43 -14.90
C VAL A 218 -38.57 6.28 -14.03
N ARG A 219 -38.32 5.08 -13.52
CA ARG A 219 -37.12 4.76 -12.73
C ARG A 219 -36.33 3.64 -13.37
N HIS A 220 -35.02 3.85 -13.45
CA HIS A 220 -34.05 2.87 -13.94
C HIS A 220 -33.32 2.25 -12.75
N ILE A 221 -33.63 0.98 -12.45
CA ILE A 221 -33.05 0.25 -11.32
C ILE A 221 -32.30 -0.96 -11.87
N THR A 222 -31.05 -1.08 -11.48
CA THR A 222 -30.23 -2.25 -11.79
C THR A 222 -30.03 -3.11 -10.54
N ALA A 223 -30.49 -4.37 -10.61
CA ALA A 223 -30.23 -5.38 -9.60
C ALA A 223 -29.10 -6.29 -10.08
N THR A 224 -28.06 -6.46 -9.29
CA THR A 224 -26.96 -7.39 -9.58
C THR A 224 -27.00 -8.54 -8.61
N ILE A 225 -27.16 -9.76 -9.13
CA ILE A 225 -27.20 -11.01 -8.35
C ILE A 225 -25.86 -11.69 -8.47
N ASN A 226 -25.21 -11.89 -7.33
CA ASN A 226 -23.90 -12.53 -7.23
C ASN A 226 -24.01 -13.88 -6.52
N LYS A 227 -22.99 -14.72 -6.67
CA LYS A 227 -22.90 -15.96 -5.88
C LYS A 227 -22.88 -15.61 -4.38
N PRO A 228 -23.76 -16.18 -3.55
CA PRO A 228 -23.79 -15.95 -2.11
C PRO A 228 -22.42 -16.13 -1.43
N MET A 229 -21.70 -17.19 -1.79
CA MET A 229 -20.34 -17.43 -1.25
C MET A 229 -19.33 -16.32 -1.63
N ARG A 230 -19.45 -15.75 -2.83
CA ARG A 230 -18.58 -14.63 -3.24
C ARG A 230 -18.84 -13.37 -2.42
N VAL A 231 -20.11 -13.08 -2.18
CA VAL A 231 -20.54 -11.95 -1.36
C VAL A 231 -20.12 -12.16 0.10
N ALA A 232 -20.33 -13.37 0.63
CA ALA A 232 -19.91 -13.73 1.98
C ALA A 232 -18.39 -13.53 2.19
N LYS A 233 -17.57 -13.92 1.22
CA LYS A 233 -16.12 -13.65 1.27
C LYS A 233 -15.81 -12.14 1.31
N GLY A 234 -16.56 -11.32 0.60
CA GLY A 234 -16.44 -9.86 0.63
C GLY A 234 -16.74 -9.31 2.02
N TYR A 235 -17.84 -9.76 2.64
CA TYR A 235 -18.19 -9.38 3.99
C TYR A 235 -17.18 -9.86 5.04
N CYS A 236 -16.67 -11.10 4.94
CA CYS A 236 -15.61 -11.60 5.81
C CYS A 236 -14.34 -10.71 5.78
N ASN A 237 -13.99 -10.18 4.62
CA ASN A 237 -12.84 -9.27 4.48
C ASN A 237 -13.09 -7.89 5.09
N SER A 238 -14.35 -7.43 5.11
CA SER A 238 -14.76 -6.15 5.68
C SER A 238 -15.09 -6.24 7.16
N LEU A 239 -15.32 -7.46 7.66
CA LEU A 239 -15.66 -7.76 9.04
C LEU A 239 -14.39 -7.86 9.88
N SER A 240 -14.34 -7.12 10.98
CA SER A 240 -13.29 -7.20 11.98
C SER A 240 -13.90 -7.55 13.32
N ILE A 241 -13.45 -8.62 13.93
CA ILE A 241 -13.89 -9.05 15.25
C ILE A 241 -12.65 -9.14 16.13
N ALA A 242 -12.64 -8.42 17.23
CA ALA A 242 -11.50 -8.40 18.13
C ALA A 242 -11.96 -8.32 19.59
N PRO A 243 -11.27 -8.98 20.51
CA PRO A 243 -11.57 -8.84 21.93
C PRO A 243 -11.18 -7.43 22.39
N THR A 244 -11.92 -6.87 23.33
CA THR A 244 -11.64 -5.54 23.90
C THR A 244 -10.33 -5.54 24.69
N SER A 245 -9.99 -6.64 25.33
CA SER A 245 -8.68 -6.89 25.96
C SER A 245 -8.38 -8.39 25.98
N LYS A 246 -7.12 -8.75 26.22
CA LYS A 246 -6.69 -10.15 26.26
C LYS A 246 -7.29 -10.99 27.39
N THR A 247 -7.92 -10.36 28.37
CA THR A 247 -8.43 -11.01 29.57
C THR A 247 -9.94 -10.93 29.71
N THR A 248 -10.64 -10.29 28.77
CA THR A 248 -12.08 -10.09 28.81
C THR A 248 -12.81 -10.98 27.81
N SER A 249 -13.99 -11.44 28.18
CA SER A 249 -14.91 -12.15 27.29
C SER A 249 -15.76 -11.20 26.42
N VAL A 250 -15.39 -9.91 26.36
CA VAL A 250 -16.08 -8.90 25.57
C VAL A 250 -15.36 -8.71 24.25
N ALA A 251 -16.10 -8.81 23.15
CA ALA A 251 -15.59 -8.60 21.80
C ALA A 251 -16.30 -7.43 21.11
N VAL A 252 -15.58 -6.72 20.29
CA VAL A 252 -16.12 -5.70 19.37
C VAL A 252 -16.16 -6.29 17.96
N ILE A 253 -17.37 -6.30 17.39
CA ILE A 253 -17.63 -6.68 16.01
C ILE A 253 -17.76 -5.38 15.23
N SER A 254 -16.94 -5.17 14.20
CA SER A 254 -17.00 -3.99 13.36
C SER A 254 -17.06 -4.37 11.89
N LEU A 255 -17.91 -3.67 11.15
CA LEU A 255 -18.12 -3.84 9.72
C LEU A 255 -18.02 -2.50 9.01
N LYS A 256 -17.23 -2.46 7.93
CA LYS A 256 -17.16 -1.31 7.04
C LYS A 256 -18.17 -1.45 5.92
N ASN A 257 -19.15 -0.55 5.87
CA ASN A 257 -20.20 -0.57 4.85
C ASN A 257 -20.58 0.87 4.43
N SER A 258 -21.01 1.01 3.18
CA SER A 258 -21.53 2.28 2.66
C SER A 258 -22.98 2.56 3.09
N SER A 259 -23.75 1.51 3.38
CA SER A 259 -25.12 1.61 3.88
C SER A 259 -25.13 1.32 5.39
N LEU A 260 -25.54 2.30 6.19
CA LEU A 260 -25.63 2.19 7.64
C LEU A 260 -26.59 1.08 8.05
N GLN A 261 -27.80 1.09 7.48
CA GLN A 261 -28.84 0.11 7.80
C GLN A 261 -28.41 -1.31 7.41
N CYS A 262 -27.80 -1.48 6.22
CA CYS A 262 -27.31 -2.79 5.80
C CYS A 262 -26.23 -3.34 6.74
N GLY A 263 -25.33 -2.49 7.23
CA GLY A 263 -24.30 -2.89 8.16
C GLY A 263 -24.85 -3.25 9.55
N GLN A 264 -25.83 -2.49 10.05
CA GLN A 264 -26.53 -2.77 11.31
C GLN A 264 -27.31 -4.08 11.22
N ASP A 265 -28.11 -4.26 10.17
CA ASP A 265 -28.86 -5.48 9.94
C ASP A 265 -27.94 -6.70 9.84
N PHE A 266 -26.80 -6.54 9.14
CA PHE A 266 -25.82 -7.62 9.01
C PHE A 266 -25.23 -8.04 10.35
N ILE A 267 -24.79 -7.10 11.19
CA ILE A 267 -24.19 -7.43 12.49
C ILE A 267 -25.23 -8.06 13.41
N ASN A 268 -26.44 -7.51 13.47
CA ASN A 268 -27.52 -8.05 14.28
C ASN A 268 -27.91 -9.46 13.83
N GLN A 269 -28.05 -9.67 12.51
CA GLN A 269 -28.36 -10.98 11.97
C GLN A 269 -27.22 -11.99 12.18
N LEU A 270 -25.96 -11.55 12.13
CA LEU A 270 -24.80 -12.39 12.43
C LEU A 270 -24.86 -12.92 13.86
N LEU A 271 -25.17 -12.06 14.81
CA LEU A 271 -25.30 -12.45 16.22
C LEU A 271 -26.49 -13.35 16.47
N GLU A 272 -27.62 -13.07 15.80
CA GLU A 272 -28.82 -13.92 15.88
C GLU A 272 -28.54 -15.33 15.34
N MET A 273 -27.93 -15.43 14.15
CA MET A 273 -27.60 -16.71 13.53
C MET A 273 -26.55 -17.48 14.34
N TYR A 274 -25.55 -16.78 14.89
CA TYR A 274 -24.59 -17.40 15.80
C TYR A 274 -25.28 -18.02 17.03
N ASN A 275 -26.11 -17.22 17.70
CA ASN A 275 -26.84 -17.71 18.89
C ASN A 275 -27.77 -18.87 18.52
N ARG A 276 -28.49 -18.78 17.40
CA ARG A 276 -29.38 -19.83 16.93
C ARG A 276 -28.63 -21.12 16.64
N ASN A 277 -27.48 -21.04 15.94
CA ASN A 277 -26.71 -22.22 15.61
C ASN A 277 -26.12 -22.87 16.87
N THR A 278 -25.55 -22.04 17.77
CA THR A 278 -25.00 -22.53 19.03
C THR A 278 -26.10 -23.18 19.92
N ASN A 279 -27.28 -22.58 20.02
CA ASN A 279 -28.38 -23.16 20.75
C ASN A 279 -28.89 -24.47 20.13
N ASN A 280 -28.95 -24.55 18.80
CA ASN A 280 -29.30 -25.79 18.09
C ASN A 280 -28.32 -26.92 18.39
N ASP A 281 -27.01 -26.60 18.36
CA ASP A 281 -25.95 -27.59 18.63
C ASP A 281 -26.03 -28.09 20.10
N LYS A 282 -26.28 -27.20 21.08
CA LYS A 282 -26.51 -27.59 22.50
C LYS A 282 -27.74 -28.44 22.66
N ASN A 283 -28.84 -28.07 22.02
CA ASN A 283 -30.09 -28.80 22.08
C ASN A 283 -29.93 -30.21 21.50
N GLU A 284 -29.15 -30.39 20.42
CA GLU A 284 -28.88 -31.71 19.86
C GLU A 284 -28.12 -32.60 20.84
N ILE A 285 -27.07 -32.06 21.51
CA ILE A 285 -26.35 -32.81 22.55
C ILE A 285 -27.26 -33.17 23.71
N ALA A 286 -28.04 -32.20 24.21
CA ALA A 286 -28.95 -32.44 25.32
C ALA A 286 -30.04 -33.47 24.97
N GLN A 287 -30.55 -33.43 23.73
CA GLN A 287 -31.55 -34.40 23.26
C GLN A 287 -30.96 -35.82 23.21
N LYS A 288 -29.77 -35.99 22.65
CA LYS A 288 -29.08 -37.29 22.61
C LYS A 288 -28.78 -37.84 23.99
N THR A 289 -28.43 -36.94 24.92
CA THR A 289 -28.23 -37.30 26.33
C THR A 289 -29.52 -37.75 26.97
N ALA A 290 -30.65 -37.05 26.73
CA ALA A 290 -31.97 -37.42 27.25
C ALA A 290 -32.39 -38.81 26.73
N GLU A 291 -32.28 -39.05 25.41
CA GLU A 291 -32.62 -40.35 24.79
C GLU A 291 -31.81 -41.50 25.45
N PHE A 292 -30.52 -41.29 25.68
CA PHE A 292 -29.65 -42.26 26.33
C PHE A 292 -30.07 -42.51 27.77
N ILE A 293 -30.34 -41.47 28.56
CA ILE A 293 -30.81 -41.59 29.97
C ILE A 293 -32.14 -42.31 30.05
N ASP A 294 -33.10 -41.96 29.18
CA ASP A 294 -34.44 -42.58 29.18
C ASP A 294 -34.34 -44.10 28.84
N GLU A 295 -33.49 -44.48 27.88
CA GLU A 295 -33.23 -45.88 27.61
C GLU A 295 -32.65 -46.60 28.84
N ARG A 296 -31.69 -45.97 29.54
CA ARG A 296 -31.08 -46.55 30.76
C ARG A 296 -32.10 -46.65 31.90
N ILE A 297 -32.92 -45.64 32.15
CA ILE A 297 -34.02 -45.66 33.11
C ILE A 297 -34.96 -46.83 32.81
N SER A 298 -35.33 -47.07 31.56
CA SER A 298 -36.21 -48.17 31.16
C SER A 298 -35.61 -49.55 31.51
N ILE A 299 -34.30 -49.72 31.25
CA ILE A 299 -33.58 -50.98 31.58
C ILE A 299 -33.55 -51.17 33.10
N ILE A 300 -33.09 -50.16 33.87
CA ILE A 300 -32.98 -50.28 35.33
C ILE A 300 -34.33 -50.42 35.98
N SER A 301 -35.36 -49.74 35.51
CA SER A 301 -36.72 -49.91 36.01
C SER A 301 -37.20 -51.36 35.89
N LYS A 302 -36.93 -52.01 34.75
CA LYS A 302 -37.28 -53.46 34.57
C LYS A 302 -36.50 -54.35 35.52
N GLU A 303 -35.19 -54.08 35.62
CA GLU A 303 -34.32 -54.87 36.52
C GLU A 303 -34.67 -54.69 37.98
N LEU A 304 -35.03 -53.43 38.38
CA LEU A 304 -35.53 -53.16 39.74
C LEU A 304 -36.81 -53.89 40.01
N GLY A 305 -37.82 -53.78 39.10
CA GLY A 305 -39.09 -54.45 39.23
C GLY A 305 -38.90 -55.97 39.29
N SER A 306 -37.99 -56.57 38.50
CA SER A 306 -37.67 -58.00 38.63
C SER A 306 -37.05 -58.32 39.96
N THR A 307 -36.12 -57.50 40.49
CA THR A 307 -35.52 -57.76 41.82
C THR A 307 -36.48 -57.58 42.96
N GLU A 308 -37.42 -56.65 42.83
CA GLU A 308 -38.54 -56.45 43.81
C GLU A 308 -39.48 -57.64 43.87
N ALA A 309 -39.83 -58.16 42.65
CA ALA A 309 -40.63 -59.37 42.57
C ALA A 309 -39.89 -60.60 43.12
N ASP A 310 -38.56 -60.72 42.86
CA ASP A 310 -37.75 -61.78 43.45
C ASP A 310 -37.67 -61.65 44.97
N LEU A 311 -37.53 -60.39 45.50
CA LEU A 311 -37.55 -60.15 46.95
C LEU A 311 -38.90 -60.48 47.59
N GLU A 312 -39.99 -60.07 46.92
CA GLU A 312 -41.37 -60.41 47.41
C GLU A 312 -41.59 -61.93 47.44
N THR A 313 -41.23 -62.60 46.35
CA THR A 313 -41.36 -64.05 46.28
C THR A 313 -40.52 -64.74 47.33
N PHE A 314 -39.28 -64.28 47.47
CA PHE A 314 -38.44 -64.87 48.55
C PHE A 314 -38.97 -64.64 49.95
N LYS A 315 -39.49 -63.41 50.27
CA LYS A 315 -40.14 -63.16 51.56
C LYS A 315 -41.38 -64.01 51.81
N ARG A 316 -42.19 -64.19 50.75
CA ARG A 316 -43.38 -65.01 50.79
C ARG A 316 -43.08 -66.51 51.06
N ASP A 317 -42.11 -67.06 50.26
CA ASP A 317 -41.78 -68.47 50.32
C ASP A 317 -40.96 -68.84 51.57
N ALA A 318 -40.14 -67.93 52.10
CA ALA A 318 -39.35 -68.15 53.28
C ALA A 318 -40.06 -67.86 54.61
N GLY A 319 -41.25 -67.16 54.60
CA GLY A 319 -42.04 -66.83 55.78
C GLY A 319 -41.35 -65.93 56.82
N ILE A 320 -40.42 -65.08 56.34
CA ILE A 320 -39.52 -64.34 57.26
C ILE A 320 -40.05 -62.91 57.47
N THR A 321 -40.28 -62.53 58.76
CA THR A 321 -40.73 -61.19 59.10
C THR A 321 -39.69 -60.38 59.92
N ASP A 322 -38.70 -60.99 60.60
CA ASP A 322 -37.68 -60.22 61.29
C ASP A 322 -36.41 -61.04 61.61
N LEU A 323 -35.25 -60.43 61.63
CA LEU A 323 -33.93 -61.06 61.81
C LEU A 323 -32.97 -60.21 62.64
N THR A 324 -32.52 -60.87 63.77
CA THR A 324 -31.89 -60.27 64.92
C THR A 324 -30.37 -59.80 64.70
N SER A 325 -30.00 -58.90 65.53
CA SER A 325 -28.84 -57.98 65.67
C SER A 325 -27.41 -58.49 65.36
N GLU A 326 -27.01 -59.74 65.45
CA GLU A 326 -25.68 -60.18 65.26
C GLU A 326 -25.29 -60.44 63.79
N ALA A 327 -26.29 -60.73 63.04
CA ALA A 327 -26.15 -60.79 61.59
C ALA A 327 -26.02 -59.36 60.98
N GLN A 328 -26.56 -58.34 61.66
CA GLN A 328 -26.60 -56.96 61.15
C GLN A 328 -25.17 -56.35 60.98
N ILE A 329 -24.20 -56.59 61.87
CA ILE A 329 -22.87 -56.03 61.78
C ILE A 329 -22.01 -56.67 60.65
N ALA A 330 -22.08 -57.97 60.53
CA ALA A 330 -21.44 -58.67 59.43
C ALA A 330 -22.15 -58.36 58.09
N LEU A 331 -23.46 -58.16 58.14
CA LEU A 331 -24.37 -57.75 57.10
C LEU A 331 -24.06 -56.32 56.60
N ALA A 332 -23.93 -55.39 57.55
CA ALA A 332 -23.65 -53.99 57.18
C ALA A 332 -22.32 -53.84 56.46
N GLY A 333 -21.26 -54.52 56.90
CA GLY A 333 -19.96 -54.49 56.20
C GLY A 333 -19.99 -55.11 54.82
N ASN A 334 -20.67 -56.27 54.69
CA ASN A 334 -20.83 -56.89 53.36
C ASN A 334 -21.76 -56.07 52.47
N ALA A 335 -22.80 -55.38 53.07
CA ALA A 335 -23.72 -54.47 52.39
C ALA A 335 -22.98 -53.29 51.75
N GLU A 336 -22.04 -52.75 52.46
CA GLU A 336 -21.27 -51.59 51.94
C GLU A 336 -20.39 -51.98 50.74
N TYR A 337 -19.67 -53.09 50.80
CA TYR A 337 -18.80 -53.54 49.72
C TYR A 337 -19.58 -53.98 48.48
N GLU A 338 -20.72 -54.61 48.64
CA GLU A 338 -21.55 -54.96 47.48
C GLU A 338 -22.27 -53.78 46.89
N LYS A 339 -22.68 -52.78 47.70
CA LYS A 339 -23.14 -51.51 47.21
C LYS A 339 -22.09 -50.85 46.32
N LYS A 340 -20.84 -50.72 46.80
CA LYS A 340 -19.71 -50.21 46.03
C LYS A 340 -19.44 -51.08 44.80
N SER A 341 -19.58 -52.40 44.84
CA SER A 341 -19.41 -53.30 43.71
C SER A 341 -20.44 -53.05 42.62
N VAL A 342 -21.69 -52.79 42.97
CA VAL A 342 -22.72 -52.55 41.98
C VAL A 342 -22.63 -51.11 41.43
N GLU A 343 -22.30 -50.12 42.28
CA GLU A 343 -21.96 -48.78 41.78
C GLU A 343 -20.84 -48.89 40.75
N ASN A 344 -19.77 -49.64 41.02
CA ASN A 344 -18.69 -49.86 40.09
C ASN A 344 -19.13 -50.66 38.84
N ARG A 345 -20.00 -51.69 38.98
CA ARG A 345 -20.57 -52.40 37.81
C ARG A 345 -21.41 -51.49 36.94
N THR A 346 -22.11 -50.53 37.52
CA THR A 346 -22.85 -49.52 36.79
C THR A 346 -21.93 -48.64 36.00
N GLN A 347 -20.87 -48.16 36.62
CA GLN A 347 -19.87 -47.35 35.86
C GLN A 347 -19.26 -48.19 34.72
N ILE A 348 -18.95 -49.47 34.96
CA ILE A 348 -18.48 -50.36 33.88
C ILE A 348 -19.52 -50.49 32.78
N SER A 349 -20.82 -50.63 33.12
CA SER A 349 -21.87 -50.67 32.09
C SER A 349 -21.98 -49.39 31.28
N LEU A 350 -22.02 -48.24 31.96
CA LEU A 350 -22.06 -46.94 31.28
C LEU A 350 -20.88 -46.73 30.34
N VAL A 351 -19.66 -47.07 30.80
CA VAL A 351 -18.45 -46.98 29.97
C VAL A 351 -18.52 -47.95 28.79
N ASN A 352 -19.05 -49.17 28.97
CA ASN A 352 -19.22 -50.12 27.88
C ASN A 352 -20.27 -49.69 26.85
N ASP A 353 -21.37 -49.09 27.31
CA ASP A 353 -22.43 -48.57 26.44
C ASP A 353 -21.89 -47.39 25.59
N LEU A 354 -21.14 -46.47 26.21
CA LEU A 354 -20.44 -45.40 25.49
C LEU A 354 -19.43 -45.97 24.49
N ARG A 355 -18.70 -47.05 24.85
CA ARG A 355 -17.76 -47.72 23.94
C ARG A 355 -18.47 -48.32 22.74
N LYS A 356 -19.66 -48.90 22.93
CA LYS A 356 -20.48 -49.42 21.81
C LYS A 356 -20.95 -48.30 20.93
N TYR A 357 -21.46 -47.22 21.54
CA TYR A 357 -21.93 -46.05 20.82
C TYR A 357 -20.83 -45.42 19.97
N LEU A 358 -19.64 -45.26 20.54
CA LEU A 358 -18.47 -44.72 19.81
C LEU A 358 -18.02 -45.62 18.63
N LYS A 359 -18.24 -46.94 18.72
CA LYS A 359 -17.94 -47.87 17.61
C LYS A 359 -18.97 -47.89 16.50
N GLY A 360 -20.24 -47.64 16.84
CA GLY A 360 -21.37 -47.78 15.91
C GLY A 360 -21.50 -46.59 14.95
N ASN A 361 -21.12 -45.40 15.38
CA ASN A 361 -21.41 -44.17 14.66
C ASN A 361 -20.11 -43.37 14.39
N GLU A 362 -19.85 -43.01 13.13
CA GLU A 362 -18.78 -42.14 12.75
C GLU A 362 -19.33 -40.72 12.65
N TYR A 363 -18.79 -39.78 13.38
CA TYR A 363 -19.20 -38.36 13.43
C TYR A 363 -20.55 -38.05 14.12
N GLU A 364 -21.03 -38.90 15.01
CA GLU A 364 -22.18 -38.62 15.84
C GLU A 364 -21.72 -38.18 17.26
N VAL A 365 -22.41 -37.18 17.83
CA VAL A 365 -22.11 -36.66 19.17
C VAL A 365 -22.37 -37.74 20.24
N LEU A 366 -21.44 -37.87 21.17
CA LEU A 366 -21.57 -38.80 22.29
C LEU A 366 -22.46 -38.21 23.37
N PRO A 367 -23.29 -39.02 24.02
CA PRO A 367 -24.01 -38.56 25.18
C PRO A 367 -23.02 -38.06 26.24
N SER A 368 -23.22 -36.84 26.70
CA SER A 368 -22.50 -36.21 27.81
C SER A 368 -23.38 -36.21 29.08
N ASN A 369 -22.79 -36.12 30.22
CA ASN A 369 -23.53 -36.09 31.52
C ASN A 369 -24.38 -37.32 31.83
N VAL A 370 -23.89 -38.51 31.45
CA VAL A 370 -24.60 -39.79 31.71
C VAL A 370 -24.35 -40.37 33.08
N GLY A 371 -23.80 -39.61 34.02
CA GLY A 371 -23.51 -40.07 35.38
C GLY A 371 -22.17 -40.79 35.54
N LEU A 372 -21.23 -40.56 34.64
CA LEU A 372 -19.83 -40.98 34.79
C LEU A 372 -19.17 -40.21 35.94
N GLN A 373 -18.27 -40.89 36.63
CA GLN A 373 -17.51 -40.32 37.77
C GLN A 373 -16.09 -39.91 37.33
N ASP A 374 -15.61 -40.37 36.17
CA ASP A 374 -14.26 -40.09 35.67
C ASP A 374 -14.26 -38.76 34.93
N ALA A 375 -13.67 -37.73 35.60
CA ALA A 375 -13.57 -36.39 35.03
C ALA A 375 -12.71 -36.31 33.76
N ALA A 376 -11.70 -37.18 33.62
CA ALA A 376 -10.86 -37.22 32.44
C ALA A 376 -11.63 -37.74 31.22
N LEU A 377 -12.47 -38.77 31.44
CA LEU A 377 -13.35 -39.32 30.41
C LEU A 377 -14.43 -38.32 29.99
N ILE A 378 -15.07 -37.64 30.96
CA ILE A 378 -16.07 -36.61 30.71
C ILE A 378 -15.42 -35.50 29.85
N GLY A 379 -14.29 -34.95 30.26
CA GLY A 379 -13.60 -33.90 29.51
C GLY A 379 -13.13 -34.33 28.11
N ALA A 380 -12.77 -35.61 27.94
CA ALA A 380 -12.41 -36.13 26.62
C ALA A 380 -13.65 -36.24 25.69
N ILE A 381 -14.81 -36.67 26.24
CA ILE A 381 -16.10 -36.73 25.52
C ILE A 381 -16.57 -35.33 25.12
N GLU A 382 -16.51 -34.36 26.02
CA GLU A 382 -16.86 -32.98 25.74
C GLU A 382 -16.04 -32.40 24.59
N ARG A 383 -14.72 -32.55 24.66
CA ARG A 383 -13.82 -32.07 23.58
C ARG A 383 -14.11 -32.76 22.24
N TYR A 384 -14.38 -34.03 22.26
CA TYR A 384 -14.77 -34.78 21.07
C TYR A 384 -16.07 -34.25 20.46
N ASN A 385 -17.08 -34.01 21.29
CA ASN A 385 -18.36 -33.46 20.89
C ASN A 385 -18.20 -32.03 20.33
N GLU A 386 -17.40 -31.16 20.97
CA GLU A 386 -17.07 -29.84 20.47
C GLU A 386 -16.52 -29.88 19.03
N MET A 387 -15.57 -30.81 18.81
CA MET A 387 -14.97 -30.99 17.47
C MET A 387 -15.99 -31.49 16.45
N LEU A 388 -16.91 -32.37 16.84
CA LEU A 388 -17.97 -32.87 15.94
C LEU A 388 -18.98 -31.78 15.57
N VAL A 389 -19.34 -30.95 16.54
CA VAL A 389 -20.20 -29.79 16.35
C VAL A 389 -19.52 -28.80 15.39
N GLU A 390 -18.23 -28.54 15.59
CA GLU A 390 -17.46 -27.68 14.70
C GLU A 390 -17.39 -28.25 13.28
N ARG A 391 -17.17 -29.59 13.14
CA ARG A 391 -17.22 -30.26 11.83
C ARG A 391 -18.57 -30.05 11.15
N LYS A 392 -19.66 -30.27 11.87
CA LYS A 392 -21.01 -30.09 11.36
C LYS A 392 -21.27 -28.66 10.92
N ARG A 393 -20.74 -27.69 11.69
CA ARG A 393 -20.80 -26.26 11.38
C ARG A 393 -20.05 -25.94 10.07
N LEU A 394 -18.84 -26.44 9.93
CA LEU A 394 -18.02 -26.25 8.71
C LEU A 394 -18.63 -26.94 7.50
N LEU A 395 -19.26 -28.10 7.65
CA LEU A 395 -19.93 -28.83 6.55
C LEU A 395 -21.20 -28.15 6.02
N ARG A 396 -21.81 -27.25 6.78
CA ARG A 396 -22.97 -26.48 6.30
C ARG A 396 -22.64 -25.56 5.10
N THR A 397 -21.36 -25.23 4.90
CA THR A 397 -20.92 -24.28 3.87
C THR A 397 -19.70 -24.71 3.10
N SER A 398 -19.11 -25.84 3.42
CA SER A 398 -17.91 -26.33 2.77
C SER A 398 -18.08 -27.79 2.38
N THR A 399 -17.36 -28.22 1.40
CA THR A 399 -17.33 -29.63 1.00
C THR A 399 -16.32 -30.40 1.85
N GLU A 400 -16.48 -31.72 1.96
CA GLU A 400 -15.61 -32.62 2.73
C GLU A 400 -14.13 -32.52 2.33
N ASN A 401 -13.84 -32.08 1.11
CA ASN A 401 -12.46 -31.90 0.59
C ASN A 401 -11.80 -30.59 1.02
N ASN A 402 -12.46 -29.75 1.78
CA ASN A 402 -11.82 -28.51 2.28
C ASN A 402 -10.68 -28.86 3.24
N PRO A 403 -9.47 -28.27 3.06
CA PRO A 403 -8.33 -28.51 3.93
C PRO A 403 -8.62 -28.31 5.42
N ALA A 404 -9.48 -27.36 5.78
CA ALA A 404 -9.88 -27.12 7.15
C ALA A 404 -10.71 -28.29 7.71
N ILE A 405 -11.62 -28.88 6.91
CA ILE A 405 -12.40 -30.06 7.31
C ILE A 405 -11.50 -31.30 7.36
N VAL A 406 -10.60 -31.48 6.41
CA VAL A 406 -9.65 -32.60 6.39
C VAL A 406 -8.74 -32.56 7.63
N ASN A 407 -8.26 -31.39 8.02
CA ASN A 407 -7.47 -31.21 9.23
C ASN A 407 -8.29 -31.47 10.50
N LEU A 408 -9.54 -30.98 10.53
CA LEU A 408 -10.46 -31.22 11.62
C LEU A 408 -10.83 -32.70 11.71
N ASP A 409 -11.07 -33.39 10.60
CA ASP A 409 -11.33 -34.83 10.55
C ASP A 409 -10.14 -35.63 11.07
N THR A 410 -8.91 -35.16 10.81
CA THR A 410 -7.72 -35.76 11.36
C THR A 410 -7.67 -35.58 12.89
N SER A 411 -8.02 -34.39 13.37
CA SER A 411 -8.10 -34.06 14.79
C SER A 411 -9.22 -34.84 15.48
N ILE A 412 -10.39 -34.97 14.85
CA ILE A 412 -11.51 -35.78 15.33
C ILE A 412 -11.11 -37.24 15.45
N ARG A 413 -10.42 -37.80 14.43
CA ARG A 413 -9.91 -39.18 14.49
C ARG A 413 -8.91 -39.38 15.63
N ALA A 414 -7.99 -38.42 15.82
CA ALA A 414 -7.05 -38.44 16.93
C ALA A 414 -7.77 -38.35 18.28
N MET A 415 -8.78 -37.45 18.39
CA MET A 415 -9.58 -37.32 19.60
C MET A 415 -10.45 -38.55 19.84
N LYS A 416 -11.05 -39.14 18.80
CA LYS A 416 -11.77 -40.43 18.91
C LYS A 416 -10.88 -41.52 19.48
N ALA A 417 -9.63 -41.63 18.98
CA ALA A 417 -8.66 -42.57 19.51
C ALA A 417 -8.29 -42.28 20.99
N ASN A 418 -8.19 -40.98 21.33
CA ASN A 418 -7.96 -40.56 22.73
C ASN A 418 -9.14 -40.95 23.63
N VAL A 419 -10.39 -40.67 23.22
CA VAL A 419 -11.61 -41.08 23.94
C VAL A 419 -11.64 -42.61 24.09
N GLN A 420 -11.29 -43.36 23.01
CA GLN A 420 -11.24 -44.82 23.08
C GLN A 420 -10.20 -45.29 24.10
N ALA A 421 -8.98 -44.72 24.04
CA ALA A 421 -7.91 -45.08 24.98
C ALA A 421 -8.31 -44.76 26.44
N THR A 422 -8.94 -43.61 26.68
CA THR A 422 -9.44 -43.19 27.99
C THR A 422 -10.54 -44.12 28.45
N LEU A 423 -11.53 -44.45 27.59
CA LEU A 423 -12.56 -45.44 27.88
C LEU A 423 -11.96 -46.81 28.28
N GLU A 424 -10.96 -47.25 27.54
CA GLU A 424 -10.28 -48.52 27.84
C GLU A 424 -9.50 -48.46 29.15
N GLY A 425 -8.80 -47.34 29.42
CA GLY A 425 -8.09 -47.12 30.69
C GLY A 425 -9.04 -47.06 31.88
N THR A 426 -10.13 -46.29 31.75
CA THR A 426 -11.21 -46.20 32.78
C THR A 426 -11.84 -47.59 33.02
N LEU A 427 -12.17 -48.32 31.95
CA LEU A 427 -12.73 -49.66 32.06
C LEU A 427 -11.76 -50.62 32.80
N GLN A 428 -10.47 -50.57 32.47
CA GLN A 428 -9.48 -51.39 33.16
C GLN A 428 -9.35 -51.02 34.63
N GLY A 429 -9.32 -49.73 34.98
CA GLY A 429 -9.34 -49.27 36.38
C GLY A 429 -10.56 -49.73 37.13
N LEU A 430 -11.77 -49.59 36.51
CA LEU A 430 -13.02 -50.09 37.12
C LEU A 430 -13.03 -51.61 37.26
N MET A 431 -12.45 -52.41 36.35
CA MET A 431 -12.31 -53.85 36.47
C MET A 431 -11.38 -54.29 37.61
N ILE A 432 -10.25 -53.56 37.80
CA ILE A 432 -9.37 -53.77 38.94
C ILE A 432 -10.10 -53.50 40.24
N THR A 433 -10.83 -52.36 40.31
CA THR A 433 -11.66 -51.99 41.45
C THR A 433 -12.73 -53.04 41.72
N LYS A 434 -13.41 -53.53 40.65
CA LYS A 434 -14.36 -54.65 40.78
C LYS A 434 -13.71 -55.90 41.42
N SER A 435 -12.52 -56.31 40.92
CA SER A 435 -11.82 -57.47 41.47
C SER A 435 -11.49 -57.32 42.96
N ASN A 436 -11.12 -56.14 43.39
CA ASN A 436 -10.83 -55.83 44.77
C ASN A 436 -12.10 -55.84 45.64
N LEU A 437 -13.18 -55.22 45.17
CA LEU A 437 -14.50 -55.21 45.86
C LEU A 437 -15.07 -56.63 45.97
N ASP A 438 -15.01 -57.39 44.90
CA ASP A 438 -15.49 -58.78 44.89
C ASP A 438 -14.68 -59.68 45.87
N ARG A 439 -13.38 -59.37 46.03
CA ARG A 439 -12.48 -60.06 46.99
C ARG A 439 -12.88 -59.71 48.42
N GLU A 440 -13.08 -58.44 48.71
CA GLU A 440 -13.51 -58.03 50.06
C GLU A 440 -14.94 -58.49 50.41
N ALA A 441 -15.88 -58.39 49.45
CA ALA A 441 -17.23 -58.95 49.63
C ALA A 441 -17.17 -60.48 49.91
N SER A 442 -16.27 -61.20 49.20
CA SER A 442 -16.10 -62.63 49.42
C SER A 442 -15.53 -62.93 50.80
N ARG A 443 -14.72 -62.02 51.38
CA ARG A 443 -14.13 -62.15 52.71
C ARG A 443 -15.21 -62.05 53.78
N TYR A 444 -16.16 -61.05 53.62
CA TYR A 444 -17.27 -60.90 54.49
C TYR A 444 -18.29 -62.04 54.31
N SER A 445 -18.59 -62.46 53.10
CA SER A 445 -19.46 -63.58 52.79
C SER A 445 -19.00 -64.88 53.40
N ARG A 446 -17.67 -65.18 53.52
CA ARG A 446 -17.14 -66.34 54.26
C ARG A 446 -17.41 -66.27 55.77
N ARG A 447 -17.44 -65.05 56.40
CA ARG A 447 -17.78 -64.86 57.78
C ARG A 447 -19.29 -65.13 58.08
N ILE A 448 -20.13 -64.87 57.06
CA ILE A 448 -21.57 -65.09 57.08
C ILE A 448 -21.93 -66.56 56.79
N SER A 449 -20.97 -67.35 56.26
CA SER A 449 -21.22 -68.76 55.83
C SER A 449 -21.70 -69.70 56.91
N ASN A 450 -21.73 -69.29 58.15
CA ASN A 450 -22.24 -70.03 59.27
C ASN A 450 -23.73 -69.66 59.58
N ALA A 451 -24.38 -68.74 58.90
CA ALA A 451 -25.80 -68.39 59.07
C ALA A 451 -26.67 -69.17 58.07
N PRO A 452 -27.95 -69.41 58.44
CA PRO A 452 -28.86 -70.18 57.58
C PRO A 452 -28.93 -69.62 56.16
N GLY A 453 -29.00 -70.56 55.17
CA GLY A 453 -28.90 -70.19 53.76
C GLY A 453 -30.03 -69.19 53.26
N GLN A 454 -31.12 -69.11 53.87
CA GLN A 454 -32.26 -68.18 53.61
C GLN A 454 -31.89 -66.73 53.92
N GLU A 455 -31.06 -66.48 54.94
CA GLU A 455 -30.66 -65.15 55.32
C GLU A 455 -29.73 -64.48 54.32
N ARG A 456 -28.85 -65.29 53.77
CA ARG A 456 -27.90 -64.83 52.69
C ARG A 456 -28.65 -64.46 51.45
N ALA A 457 -29.64 -65.26 51.05
CA ALA A 457 -30.41 -65.00 49.82
C ALA A 457 -31.22 -63.72 49.96
N TYR A 458 -31.89 -63.51 51.12
CA TYR A 458 -32.61 -62.29 51.41
C TYR A 458 -31.75 -61.01 51.30
N VAL A 459 -30.59 -61.04 52.00
CA VAL A 459 -29.68 -59.95 52.05
C VAL A 459 -29.13 -59.64 50.71
N SER A 460 -28.79 -60.67 49.92
CA SER A 460 -28.29 -60.50 48.55
C SER A 460 -29.35 -59.79 47.66
N ILE A 461 -30.59 -60.21 47.72
CA ILE A 461 -31.71 -59.66 46.90
C ILE A 461 -32.06 -58.23 47.36
N ALA A 462 -32.20 -58.02 48.69
CA ALA A 462 -32.55 -56.74 49.30
C ALA A 462 -31.49 -55.67 48.94
N ARG A 463 -30.24 -56.05 48.96
CA ARG A 463 -29.13 -55.19 48.56
C ARG A 463 -29.11 -54.85 47.06
N GLN A 464 -29.37 -55.83 46.23
CA GLN A 464 -29.53 -55.59 44.78
C GLN A 464 -30.68 -54.63 44.53
N GLN A 465 -31.77 -54.75 45.23
CA GLN A 465 -32.94 -53.86 45.21
C GLN A 465 -32.55 -52.45 45.62
N GLU A 466 -31.90 -52.28 46.79
CA GLU A 466 -31.42 -50.95 47.25
C GLU A 466 -30.55 -50.24 46.28
N ILE A 467 -29.62 -50.96 45.67
CA ILE A 467 -28.66 -50.36 44.75
C ILE A 467 -29.32 -50.02 43.43
N LYS A 468 -30.17 -50.89 42.86
CA LYS A 468 -30.94 -50.57 41.66
C LYS A 468 -31.87 -49.43 41.90
N ALA A 469 -32.50 -49.33 43.10
CA ALA A 469 -33.30 -48.18 43.48
C ALA A 469 -32.46 -46.87 43.54
N GLY A 470 -31.27 -46.93 44.18
CA GLY A 470 -30.32 -45.79 44.20
C GLY A 470 -29.90 -45.33 42.82
N LEU A 471 -29.62 -46.31 41.93
CA LEU A 471 -29.24 -45.98 40.55
C LEU A 471 -30.40 -45.40 39.75
N TYR A 472 -31.61 -45.94 39.93
CA TYR A 472 -32.79 -45.38 39.31
C TYR A 472 -33.02 -43.91 39.70
N LEU A 473 -32.91 -43.60 41.00
CA LEU A 473 -33.02 -42.23 41.50
C LEU A 473 -31.94 -41.31 40.94
N MET A 474 -30.68 -41.81 40.86
CA MET A 474 -29.59 -41.01 40.24
C MET A 474 -29.85 -40.71 38.77
N LEU A 475 -30.33 -41.68 37.99
CA LEU A 475 -30.67 -41.45 36.59
C LEU A 475 -31.86 -40.51 36.44
N LEU A 476 -32.89 -40.57 37.31
CA LEU A 476 -33.95 -39.59 37.31
C LEU A 476 -33.45 -38.20 37.62
N GLN A 477 -32.54 -38.06 38.60
CA GLN A 477 -31.92 -36.77 38.89
C GLN A 477 -31.15 -36.24 37.65
N LYS A 478 -30.35 -37.10 36.98
CA LYS A 478 -29.62 -36.70 35.76
C LYS A 478 -30.54 -36.35 34.60
N ARG A 479 -31.69 -37.01 34.46
CA ARG A 479 -32.72 -36.65 33.51
C ARG A 479 -33.28 -35.25 33.78
N GLU A 480 -33.64 -34.95 35.04
CA GLU A 480 -34.13 -33.60 35.40
C GLU A 480 -33.06 -32.52 35.23
N GLU A 481 -31.81 -32.78 35.61
CA GLU A 481 -30.68 -31.85 35.37
C GLU A 481 -30.53 -31.55 33.89
N ASN A 482 -30.59 -32.57 33.01
CA ASN A 482 -30.51 -32.39 31.56
C ASN A 482 -31.72 -31.65 30.98
N ALA A 483 -32.94 -31.94 31.48
CA ALA A 483 -34.16 -31.24 31.12
C ALA A 483 -34.12 -29.74 31.51
N ILE A 484 -33.58 -29.43 32.68
CA ILE A 484 -33.33 -28.05 33.12
C ILE A 484 -32.30 -27.38 32.21
N ALA A 485 -31.18 -28.06 31.86
CA ALA A 485 -30.16 -27.53 30.98
C ALA A 485 -30.73 -27.23 29.60
N LEU A 486 -31.59 -28.09 29.04
CA LEU A 486 -32.28 -27.89 27.78
C LEU A 486 -33.25 -26.68 27.83
N ALA A 487 -34.03 -26.55 28.92
CA ALA A 487 -34.95 -25.44 29.11
C ALA A 487 -34.26 -24.10 29.37
N ALA A 488 -33.07 -24.13 29.96
CA ALA A 488 -32.28 -22.96 30.35
C ALA A 488 -31.27 -22.52 29.28
N THR A 489 -31.38 -23.02 28.00
CA THR A 489 -30.46 -22.61 26.92
C THR A 489 -30.51 -21.10 26.76
N ALA A 490 -29.45 -20.43 27.19
CA ALA A 490 -29.28 -18.98 27.04
C ALA A 490 -28.30 -18.70 25.88
N ASN A 491 -28.55 -17.57 25.24
CA ASN A 491 -27.68 -17.10 24.17
C ASN A 491 -26.23 -16.97 24.64
N ASN A 492 -25.29 -17.53 23.85
CA ASN A 492 -23.86 -17.44 24.14
C ASN A 492 -23.32 -16.02 23.94
N ALA A 493 -23.73 -15.36 22.87
CA ALA A 493 -23.40 -13.96 22.64
C ALA A 493 -24.54 -13.07 23.17
N LYS A 494 -24.27 -12.29 24.21
CA LYS A 494 -25.18 -11.27 24.74
C LYS A 494 -24.75 -9.91 24.20
N ILE A 495 -25.61 -9.21 23.49
CA ILE A 495 -25.38 -7.85 23.01
C ILE A 495 -25.29 -6.94 24.24
N ILE A 496 -24.16 -6.20 24.35
CA ILE A 496 -23.94 -5.14 25.33
C ILE A 496 -24.35 -3.81 24.70
N ASP A 497 -23.77 -3.49 23.52
CA ASP A 497 -24.16 -2.35 22.74
C ASP A 497 -24.65 -2.83 21.37
N GLU A 498 -25.80 -2.33 20.96
CA GLU A 498 -26.36 -2.60 19.63
C GLU A 498 -25.44 -2.08 18.51
N ALA A 499 -25.65 -2.57 17.29
CA ALA A 499 -24.89 -2.13 16.14
C ALA A 499 -25.13 -0.64 15.85
N ILE A 500 -24.16 0.20 16.18
CA ILE A 500 -24.18 1.64 15.98
C ILE A 500 -23.11 2.02 14.96
N ALA A 501 -23.44 2.94 14.08
CA ALA A 501 -22.48 3.48 13.13
C ALA A 501 -21.78 4.72 13.70
N ASP A 502 -20.51 4.88 13.38
CA ASP A 502 -19.80 6.12 13.69
C ASP A 502 -20.42 7.28 12.90
N ASP A 503 -20.55 8.46 13.52
CA ASP A 503 -21.14 9.66 12.89
C ASP A 503 -20.33 10.15 11.68
N THR A 504 -19.04 9.82 11.64
CA THR A 504 -18.12 10.25 10.57
C THR A 504 -17.68 9.08 9.70
N PRO A 505 -17.67 9.23 8.36
CA PRO A 505 -17.19 8.17 7.49
C PRO A 505 -15.68 7.92 7.69
N VAL A 506 -15.30 6.65 7.74
CA VAL A 506 -13.90 6.22 7.89
C VAL A 506 -13.12 6.36 6.58
N SER A 507 -13.82 6.31 5.45
CA SER A 507 -13.26 6.48 4.11
C SER A 507 -14.27 7.17 3.18
N PRO A 508 -13.81 8.03 2.28
CA PRO A 508 -12.45 8.55 2.14
C PRO A 508 -12.11 9.57 3.26
N LYS A 509 -10.87 9.53 3.76
CA LYS A 509 -10.38 10.52 4.74
C LYS A 509 -10.14 11.86 4.02
N ARG A 510 -11.07 12.80 4.15
CA ARG A 510 -11.03 14.11 3.46
C ARG A 510 -9.70 14.83 3.67
N SER A 511 -9.23 14.90 4.92
CA SER A 511 -7.96 15.58 5.26
C SER A 511 -6.75 14.96 4.56
N MET A 512 -6.70 13.63 4.47
CA MET A 512 -5.60 12.91 3.82
C MET A 512 -5.59 13.12 2.30
N ILE A 513 -6.77 13.13 1.67
CA ILE A 513 -6.89 13.36 0.22
C ILE A 513 -6.48 14.80 -0.13
N TYR A 514 -6.93 15.80 0.63
CA TYR A 514 -6.48 17.18 0.44
C TYR A 514 -4.99 17.34 0.70
N LEU A 515 -4.44 16.63 1.71
CA LEU A 515 -3.00 16.64 1.96
C LEU A 515 -2.21 16.04 0.78
N ILE A 516 -2.67 14.90 0.24
CA ILE A 516 -2.05 14.28 -0.94
C ILE A 516 -2.16 15.22 -2.16
N ALA A 517 -3.31 15.84 -2.38
CA ALA A 517 -3.51 16.79 -3.45
C ALA A 517 -2.58 18.01 -3.32
N LEU A 518 -2.36 18.51 -2.10
CA LEU A 518 -1.43 19.61 -1.83
C LEU A 518 0.02 19.18 -2.13
N VAL A 519 0.43 18.01 -1.65
CA VAL A 519 1.79 17.50 -1.88
C VAL A 519 2.05 17.26 -3.36
N LEU A 520 1.08 16.69 -4.09
CA LEU A 520 1.17 16.51 -5.54
C LEU A 520 1.19 17.85 -6.27
N GLY A 521 0.32 18.79 -5.86
CA GLY A 521 0.25 20.14 -6.44
C GLY A 521 1.55 20.92 -6.32
N VAL A 522 2.30 20.72 -5.22
CA VAL A 522 3.64 21.29 -5.03
C VAL A 522 4.72 20.46 -5.71
N GLY A 523 4.62 19.14 -5.66
CA GLY A 523 5.64 18.22 -6.18
C GLY A 523 5.75 18.23 -7.71
N ILE A 524 4.63 18.34 -8.41
CA ILE A 524 4.62 18.36 -9.89
C ILE A 524 5.46 19.52 -10.46
N PRO A 525 5.27 20.79 -10.07
CA PRO A 525 6.09 21.89 -10.57
C PRO A 525 7.56 21.74 -10.20
N VAL A 526 7.85 21.27 -8.97
CA VAL A 526 9.25 20.99 -8.56
C VAL A 526 9.88 19.96 -9.47
N GLY A 527 9.19 18.86 -9.74
CA GLY A 527 9.67 17.81 -10.65
C GLY A 527 9.88 18.31 -12.09
N ILE A 528 8.94 19.11 -12.61
CA ILE A 528 9.05 19.69 -13.96
C ILE A 528 10.24 20.65 -14.05
N ILE A 529 10.40 21.56 -13.07
CA ILE A 529 11.52 22.50 -13.02
C ILE A 529 12.85 21.75 -12.94
N TYR A 530 12.91 20.70 -12.11
CA TYR A 530 14.10 19.86 -12.00
C TYR A 530 14.43 19.12 -13.30
N LEU A 531 13.41 18.56 -13.99
CA LEU A 531 13.60 17.92 -15.31
C LEU A 531 14.08 18.91 -16.37
N ILE A 532 13.52 20.11 -16.39
CA ILE A 532 13.97 21.19 -17.32
C ILE A 532 15.45 21.51 -17.04
N GLU A 533 15.85 21.52 -15.77
CA GLU A 533 17.22 21.81 -15.42
C GLU A 533 18.20 20.73 -15.84
N LEU A 534 17.81 19.46 -15.71
CA LEU A 534 18.61 18.33 -16.19
C LEU A 534 18.89 18.40 -17.71
N THR A 535 18.04 19.09 -18.47
CA THR A 535 18.22 19.27 -19.92
C THR A 535 19.12 20.45 -20.29
N LYS A 536 19.61 21.24 -19.30
CA LYS A 536 20.51 22.40 -19.53
C LYS A 536 21.98 21.97 -19.60
N PHE A 537 22.35 21.37 -20.70
CA PHE A 537 23.71 20.88 -20.94
C PHE A 537 24.66 21.89 -21.67
N LYS A 538 24.14 23.08 -22.05
CA LYS A 538 24.91 24.17 -22.65
C LYS A 538 25.28 25.23 -21.63
N ILE A 539 26.33 25.97 -21.89
CA ILE A 539 26.74 27.15 -21.12
C ILE A 539 25.70 28.26 -21.36
N GLU A 540 25.02 28.73 -20.29
CA GLU A 540 24.07 29.85 -20.40
C GLU A 540 24.73 31.21 -20.10
N GLY A 541 25.84 31.22 -19.38
CA GLY A 541 26.55 32.45 -19.05
C GLY A 541 27.68 32.29 -18.06
N ARG A 542 28.09 33.41 -17.44
CA ARG A 542 29.26 33.49 -16.55
C ARG A 542 29.21 32.52 -15.37
N ALA A 543 28.06 32.40 -14.72
CA ALA A 543 27.90 31.52 -13.57
C ALA A 543 28.13 30.03 -13.88
N ASP A 544 27.84 29.59 -15.12
CA ASP A 544 28.15 28.24 -15.57
C ASP A 544 29.65 28.05 -15.78
N VAL A 545 30.31 29.04 -16.39
CA VAL A 545 31.75 29.02 -16.68
C VAL A 545 32.56 29.03 -15.39
N GLU A 546 32.18 29.86 -14.39
CA GLU A 546 32.82 29.92 -13.07
C GLU A 546 32.74 28.60 -12.30
N LYS A 547 31.71 27.80 -12.54
CA LYS A 547 31.59 26.45 -11.94
C LYS A 547 32.40 25.39 -12.69
N LEU A 548 32.68 25.60 -13.99
CA LEU A 548 33.34 24.60 -14.81
C LEU A 548 34.85 24.75 -14.83
N THR A 549 35.36 25.96 -14.58
CA THR A 549 36.83 26.23 -14.65
C THR A 549 37.26 27.30 -13.67
N SER A 550 38.50 27.18 -13.20
CA SER A 550 39.19 28.20 -12.41
C SER A 550 39.97 29.21 -13.31
N VAL A 551 39.94 29.02 -14.61
CA VAL A 551 40.60 29.94 -15.57
C VAL A 551 39.93 31.32 -15.52
N PRO A 552 40.70 32.41 -15.47
CA PRO A 552 40.12 33.75 -15.32
C PRO A 552 39.25 34.14 -16.51
N ILE A 553 38.03 34.63 -16.21
CA ILE A 553 37.09 35.14 -17.19
C ILE A 553 37.39 36.63 -17.42
N ILE A 554 37.88 36.99 -18.58
CA ILE A 554 38.29 38.37 -18.87
C ILE A 554 37.19 39.22 -19.48
N GLY A 555 36.07 38.63 -19.92
CA GLY A 555 34.93 39.40 -20.40
C GLY A 555 33.75 38.56 -20.90
N ASP A 556 32.57 39.17 -20.86
CA ASP A 556 31.32 38.61 -21.37
C ASP A 556 30.84 39.48 -22.54
N ILE A 557 30.81 38.91 -23.74
CA ILE A 557 30.38 39.63 -24.96
C ILE A 557 28.86 39.43 -25.10
N PRO A 558 28.05 40.52 -25.13
CA PRO A 558 26.62 40.41 -25.25
C PRO A 558 26.15 39.97 -26.63
N LEU A 559 25.00 39.28 -26.68
CA LEU A 559 24.30 38.99 -27.92
C LEU A 559 23.62 40.26 -28.40
N THR A 560 23.87 40.71 -29.61
CA THR A 560 23.24 41.86 -30.23
C THR A 560 22.09 41.44 -31.14
N ASP A 561 20.93 42.08 -31.00
CA ASP A 561 19.73 41.85 -31.85
C ASP A 561 19.79 42.61 -33.20
N GLU A 562 20.89 43.25 -33.53
CA GLU A 562 21.03 44.04 -34.75
C GLU A 562 21.08 43.16 -36.01
N LYS A 563 19.90 42.77 -36.49
CA LYS A 563 19.68 42.06 -37.76
C LYS A 563 20.02 42.90 -38.99
N ASN A 564 20.46 44.13 -38.84
CA ASN A 564 20.59 45.09 -39.92
C ASN A 564 22.01 45.57 -40.22
N ASP A 565 23.07 45.03 -39.60
CA ASP A 565 24.43 45.46 -39.94
C ASP A 565 24.95 44.65 -41.11
N LYS A 566 25.11 45.32 -42.26
CA LYS A 566 25.74 44.74 -43.46
C LYS A 566 27.18 44.31 -43.23
N ASN A 567 27.76 44.69 -42.07
CA ASN A 567 29.14 44.35 -41.64
C ASN A 567 29.16 43.41 -40.46
N GLY A 568 28.29 42.48 -40.32
CA GLY A 568 27.98 41.61 -39.17
C GLY A 568 29.10 40.91 -38.40
N SER A 569 30.37 41.12 -38.79
CA SER A 569 31.54 40.55 -38.10
C SER A 569 32.39 41.58 -37.35
N ILE A 570 32.18 42.88 -37.57
CA ILE A 570 32.91 43.96 -36.91
C ILE A 570 31.93 44.82 -36.09
N ALA A 571 32.17 44.83 -34.77
CA ALA A 571 31.29 45.49 -33.80
C ALA A 571 31.96 46.68 -33.07
N VAL A 572 33.28 46.78 -33.18
CA VAL A 572 34.08 47.85 -32.55
C VAL A 572 34.44 48.89 -33.63
N PHE A 573 34.05 50.16 -33.39
CA PHE A 573 34.35 51.29 -34.30
C PHE A 573 34.82 52.50 -33.50
N GLU A 574 35.68 53.31 -34.11
CA GLU A 574 36.28 54.49 -33.49
C GLU A 574 35.26 55.50 -32.98
N ASN A 575 34.15 55.70 -33.70
CA ASN A 575 33.20 56.73 -33.44
C ASN A 575 31.87 56.24 -32.82
N LYS A 576 31.78 54.94 -32.39
CA LYS A 576 30.60 54.34 -31.80
C LYS A 576 30.82 53.93 -30.34
N ASN A 577 30.30 54.65 -29.40
CA ASN A 577 30.24 54.27 -28.00
C ASN A 577 29.01 53.35 -27.74
N ASN A 578 29.10 52.12 -28.27
CA ASN A 578 28.06 51.10 -28.01
C ASN A 578 28.54 50.09 -26.96
N LEU A 579 27.62 49.27 -26.46
CA LEU A 579 27.88 48.28 -25.43
C LEU A 579 29.02 47.30 -25.85
N MET A 580 29.10 46.98 -27.13
CA MET A 580 30.16 46.10 -27.70
C MET A 580 31.54 46.74 -27.62
N SER A 581 31.64 48.03 -28.03
CA SER A 581 32.92 48.75 -27.93
C SER A 581 33.41 48.81 -26.48
N GLU A 582 32.53 49.08 -25.53
CA GLU A 582 32.88 49.07 -24.11
C GLU A 582 33.28 47.65 -23.61
N THR A 583 32.59 46.63 -24.06
CA THR A 583 32.93 45.25 -23.71
C THR A 583 34.37 44.91 -24.18
N PHE A 584 34.68 45.23 -25.43
CA PHE A 584 36.02 44.98 -25.98
C PHE A 584 37.10 45.90 -25.36
N ARG A 585 36.77 47.10 -24.91
CA ARG A 585 37.69 47.92 -24.11
C ARG A 585 37.99 47.26 -22.77
N ASN A 586 36.99 46.72 -22.11
CA ASN A 586 37.18 46.00 -20.85
C ASN A 586 38.03 44.73 -21.05
N ILE A 587 37.69 43.90 -22.07
CA ILE A 587 38.49 42.71 -22.42
C ILE A 587 39.97 43.11 -22.70
N ARG A 588 40.20 44.14 -23.50
CA ARG A 588 41.51 44.65 -23.77
C ARG A 588 42.27 45.08 -22.51
N THR A 589 41.62 45.85 -21.63
CA THR A 589 42.20 46.27 -20.37
C THR A 589 42.58 45.08 -19.48
N ASN A 590 41.71 44.09 -19.36
CA ASN A 590 41.98 42.86 -18.59
C ASN A 590 43.15 42.07 -19.20
N LEU A 591 43.23 41.99 -20.53
CA LEU A 591 44.36 41.36 -21.23
C LEU A 591 45.68 42.08 -20.96
N GLN A 592 45.70 43.43 -20.98
CA GLN A 592 46.88 44.23 -20.71
C GLN A 592 47.41 44.01 -19.28
N PHE A 593 46.55 43.71 -18.30
CA PHE A 593 46.97 43.35 -16.94
C PHE A 593 47.57 41.94 -16.84
N MET A 594 47.30 41.08 -17.82
CA MET A 594 47.83 39.70 -17.87
C MET A 594 49.12 39.56 -18.70
N LEU A 595 49.46 40.56 -19.48
CA LEU A 595 50.63 40.58 -20.31
C LEU A 595 51.76 41.37 -19.64
N ASP A 596 52.96 40.80 -19.62
CA ASP A 596 54.16 41.53 -19.23
C ASP A 596 54.65 42.45 -20.35
N ASN A 597 55.52 43.39 -20.07
CA ASN A 597 55.96 44.44 -21.02
C ASN A 597 56.55 43.91 -22.34
N ASP A 598 57.12 42.72 -22.32
CA ASP A 598 57.74 42.08 -23.50
C ASP A 598 56.79 41.08 -24.20
N GLN A 599 55.67 40.85 -23.69
CA GLN A 599 54.65 39.89 -24.20
C GLN A 599 53.73 40.59 -25.20
N LYS A 600 53.69 40.11 -26.43
CA LYS A 600 52.98 40.75 -27.55
C LYS A 600 52.05 39.80 -28.30
N VAL A 601 52.19 38.49 -28.13
CA VAL A 601 51.54 37.50 -28.99
C VAL A 601 50.31 36.91 -28.25
N ILE A 602 49.12 37.18 -28.74
CA ILE A 602 47.84 36.72 -28.19
C ILE A 602 47.25 35.66 -29.11
N LEU A 603 47.11 34.47 -28.66
CA LEU A 603 46.44 33.39 -29.35
C LEU A 603 44.93 33.37 -28.98
N VAL A 604 44.06 33.23 -29.97
CA VAL A 604 42.62 33.10 -29.78
C VAL A 604 42.13 31.77 -30.33
N THR A 605 41.54 30.96 -29.48
CA THR A 605 40.98 29.64 -29.83
C THR A 605 39.62 29.39 -29.17
N SER A 606 39.04 28.21 -29.40
CA SER A 606 37.76 27.79 -28.83
C SER A 606 37.64 26.28 -28.79
N THR A 607 36.62 25.76 -28.15
CA THR A 607 36.36 24.31 -28.10
C THR A 607 35.94 23.78 -29.47
N VAL A 608 34.90 24.38 -30.05
CA VAL A 608 34.32 23.94 -31.33
C VAL A 608 34.19 25.08 -32.34
N SER A 609 33.89 24.74 -33.58
CA SER A 609 33.65 25.75 -34.62
C SER A 609 32.31 26.49 -34.35
N GLY A 610 32.27 27.79 -34.62
CA GLY A 610 31.03 28.60 -34.46
C GLY A 610 30.93 29.36 -33.16
N GLU A 611 31.89 29.24 -32.23
CA GLU A 611 31.92 29.96 -30.94
C GLU A 611 32.27 31.42 -31.04
N GLY A 612 32.81 31.83 -32.18
CA GLY A 612 33.10 33.25 -32.48
C GLY A 612 34.56 33.65 -32.32
N LYS A 613 35.50 32.72 -32.47
CA LYS A 613 36.92 32.98 -32.40
C LYS A 613 37.37 34.20 -33.28
N SER A 614 37.13 34.10 -34.58
CA SER A 614 37.52 35.14 -35.54
C SER A 614 36.79 36.46 -35.29
N PHE A 615 35.56 36.44 -34.76
CA PHE A 615 34.84 37.62 -34.29
C PHE A 615 35.57 38.28 -33.10
N VAL A 616 35.97 37.47 -32.10
CA VAL A 616 36.67 37.95 -30.91
C VAL A 616 38.07 38.46 -31.32
N SER A 617 38.82 37.70 -32.16
CA SER A 617 40.16 38.05 -32.64
C SER A 617 40.15 39.39 -33.38
N ALA A 618 39.20 39.58 -34.32
CA ALA A 618 39.11 40.80 -35.13
C ALA A 618 38.75 42.04 -34.28
N ASN A 619 37.70 41.92 -33.45
CA ASN A 619 37.25 43.06 -32.64
C ASN A 619 38.27 43.39 -31.52
N LEU A 620 39.00 42.42 -31.00
CA LEU A 620 40.11 42.64 -30.08
C LEU A 620 41.27 43.39 -30.78
N ALA A 621 41.62 42.96 -32.02
CA ALA A 621 42.67 43.63 -32.83
C ALA A 621 42.30 45.07 -33.09
N ILE A 622 41.04 45.35 -33.49
CA ILE A 622 40.52 46.68 -33.68
C ILE A 622 40.58 47.50 -32.37
N SER A 623 40.15 46.89 -31.25
CA SER A 623 40.18 47.56 -29.94
C SER A 623 41.58 47.98 -29.51
N LEU A 624 42.61 47.14 -29.81
CA LEU A 624 44.01 47.43 -29.51
C LEU A 624 44.59 48.49 -30.47
N SER A 625 44.23 48.45 -31.76
CA SER A 625 44.70 49.44 -32.74
C SER A 625 44.17 50.84 -32.46
N LEU A 626 42.96 50.97 -31.88
CA LEU A 626 42.35 52.22 -31.46
C LEU A 626 43.11 52.90 -30.29
N LEU A 627 44.01 52.21 -29.60
CA LEU A 627 44.97 52.83 -28.65
C LEU A 627 46.17 53.44 -29.33
N GLY A 628 46.23 53.47 -30.64
CA GLY A 628 47.40 53.92 -31.40
C GLY A 628 48.53 52.90 -31.48
N LYS A 629 48.30 51.67 -31.09
CA LYS A 629 49.23 50.56 -31.12
C LYS A 629 49.20 49.91 -32.51
N LYS A 630 50.39 49.62 -33.09
CA LYS A 630 50.48 48.82 -34.32
C LYS A 630 50.13 47.37 -34.04
N VAL A 631 49.02 46.92 -34.60
CA VAL A 631 48.48 45.57 -34.39
C VAL A 631 48.43 44.79 -35.66
N VAL A 632 48.94 43.55 -35.63
CA VAL A 632 48.74 42.63 -36.75
C VAL A 632 47.88 41.46 -36.31
N ILE A 633 46.82 41.13 -37.06
CA ILE A 633 46.02 39.90 -36.88
C ILE A 633 46.47 38.86 -37.93
N VAL A 634 46.77 37.68 -37.44
CA VAL A 634 47.29 36.58 -38.26
C VAL A 634 46.30 35.45 -38.32
N GLY A 635 45.91 35.04 -39.52
CA GLY A 635 44.96 33.90 -39.73
C GLY A 635 45.70 32.57 -39.69
N LEU A 636 45.79 31.96 -38.53
CA LEU A 636 46.41 30.63 -38.33
C LEU A 636 45.36 29.47 -38.28
N ASP A 637 44.07 29.77 -38.50
CA ASP A 637 43.11 28.74 -38.91
C ASP A 637 43.25 28.55 -40.45
N ILE A 638 44.34 27.90 -40.84
CA ILE A 638 44.68 27.68 -42.25
C ILE A 638 43.83 26.58 -42.89
N ARG A 639 42.98 25.88 -42.09
CA ARG A 639 42.04 24.91 -42.64
C ARG A 639 40.74 25.58 -43.09
N LYS A 640 40.26 26.58 -42.32
CA LYS A 640 39.05 27.35 -42.59
C LYS A 640 39.32 28.86 -42.39
N PRO A 641 40.04 29.52 -43.28
CA PRO A 641 40.43 30.92 -43.08
C PRO A 641 39.22 31.83 -42.89
N GLY A 642 38.88 32.16 -41.64
CA GLY A 642 37.74 32.98 -41.27
C GLY A 642 37.95 34.49 -41.47
N LEU A 643 39.17 34.96 -41.27
CA LEU A 643 39.50 36.37 -41.34
C LEU A 643 39.24 37.01 -42.74
N ASN A 644 39.38 36.23 -43.82
CA ASN A 644 39.06 36.71 -45.17
C ASN A 644 37.58 37.16 -45.28
N LYS A 645 36.70 36.53 -44.59
CA LYS A 645 35.26 36.91 -44.56
C LYS A 645 35.03 38.13 -43.66
N VAL A 646 35.71 38.17 -42.51
CA VAL A 646 35.57 39.23 -41.50
C VAL A 646 36.01 40.59 -42.04
N PHE A 647 37.14 40.61 -42.74
CA PHE A 647 37.77 41.83 -43.27
C PHE A 647 37.56 42.05 -44.79
N HIS A 648 36.69 41.25 -45.44
CA HIS A 648 36.35 41.34 -46.85
C HIS A 648 37.57 41.39 -47.81
N LEU A 649 38.57 40.58 -47.48
CA LEU A 649 39.83 40.61 -48.22
C LEU A 649 39.66 40.11 -49.68
N SER A 650 40.21 40.91 -50.67
CA SER A 650 40.10 40.62 -52.10
C SER A 650 40.98 39.46 -52.49
N ASN A 651 42.20 39.36 -51.94
CA ASN A 651 43.20 38.36 -52.31
C ASN A 651 43.23 37.25 -51.24
N LYS A 652 42.55 36.12 -51.54
CA LYS A 652 42.44 34.98 -50.63
C LYS A 652 43.58 34.00 -50.67
N GLU A 653 44.47 34.09 -51.69
CA GLU A 653 45.53 33.13 -51.91
C GLU A 653 46.84 33.56 -51.24
N LYS A 654 47.09 34.87 -51.12
CA LYS A 654 48.28 35.41 -50.45
C LYS A 654 48.09 35.44 -48.97
N GLY A 655 49.00 34.86 -48.17
CA GLY A 655 48.97 34.85 -46.72
C GLY A 655 50.10 34.01 -46.11
N ILE A 656 49.94 33.75 -44.80
CA ILE A 656 50.98 33.10 -44.00
C ILE A 656 51.37 31.71 -44.50
N THR A 657 50.45 30.93 -45.10
CA THR A 657 50.76 29.62 -45.67
C THR A 657 51.79 29.70 -46.80
N GLN A 658 51.84 30.80 -47.52
CA GLN A 658 52.88 31.03 -48.59
C GLN A 658 54.26 31.17 -47.97
N TYR A 659 54.40 31.96 -46.89
CA TYR A 659 55.63 32.10 -46.12
C TYR A 659 56.10 30.79 -45.51
N LEU A 660 55.13 30.11 -44.83
CA LEU A 660 55.45 28.83 -44.18
C LEU A 660 55.83 27.72 -45.14
N SER A 661 55.36 27.79 -46.42
CA SER A 661 55.77 26.85 -47.48
C SER A 661 57.10 27.22 -48.10
N ASN A 662 57.38 28.51 -48.25
CA ASN A 662 58.61 29.04 -48.82
C ASN A 662 59.10 30.22 -47.96
N PRO A 663 60.05 29.98 -46.99
CA PRO A 663 60.62 31.01 -46.12
C PRO A 663 61.46 32.10 -46.78
N GLU A 664 61.77 31.99 -48.07
CA GLU A 664 62.48 33.02 -48.88
C GLU A 664 61.52 34.18 -49.23
N THR A 665 60.18 33.99 -49.08
CA THR A 665 59.17 35.04 -49.32
C THR A 665 59.27 36.13 -48.25
N ASP A 666 59.30 37.39 -48.66
CA ASP A 666 59.21 38.48 -47.68
C ASP A 666 57.84 38.46 -46.95
N LEU A 667 57.86 38.21 -45.63
CA LEU A 667 56.62 38.14 -44.79
C LEU A 667 55.87 39.47 -44.77
N MET A 668 56.61 40.60 -44.86
CA MET A 668 56.01 41.93 -44.78
C MET A 668 55.25 42.31 -46.04
N GLU A 669 55.59 41.76 -47.21
CA GLU A 669 54.83 41.94 -48.47
C GLU A 669 53.44 41.20 -48.40
N LEU A 670 53.26 40.23 -47.50
CA LEU A 670 52.00 39.49 -47.30
C LEU A 670 51.07 40.17 -46.32
N VAL A 671 51.59 41.09 -45.53
CA VAL A 671 50.81 41.86 -44.54
C VAL A 671 50.10 42.98 -45.28
N GLN A 672 48.78 43.03 -45.12
CA GLN A 672 47.88 44.01 -45.74
C GLN A 672 47.43 45.03 -44.70
N PRO A 673 47.40 46.35 -45.04
CA PRO A 673 46.75 47.33 -44.12
C PRO A 673 45.22 47.10 -44.11
N SER A 674 44.62 47.42 -43.01
CA SER A 674 43.17 47.33 -42.86
C SER A 674 42.49 48.66 -43.22
N ASP A 675 41.36 48.61 -43.92
CA ASP A 675 40.52 49.78 -44.23
C ASP A 675 39.82 50.35 -42.96
N ILE A 676 39.93 49.67 -41.83
CA ILE A 676 39.18 50.06 -40.59
C ILE A 676 40.00 51.04 -39.75
N ASN A 677 41.28 50.85 -39.63
CA ASN A 677 42.19 51.70 -38.84
C ASN A 677 43.64 51.62 -39.42
N ASN A 678 44.33 52.73 -39.49
CA ASN A 678 45.68 52.82 -40.03
C ASN A 678 46.76 52.06 -39.23
N ASN A 679 46.43 51.70 -37.95
CA ASN A 679 47.32 50.94 -37.07
C ASN A 679 47.00 49.45 -37.05
N LEU A 680 46.00 49.01 -37.86
CA LEU A 680 45.62 47.61 -37.97
C LEU A 680 46.12 46.99 -39.27
N PHE A 681 46.76 45.89 -39.14
CA PHE A 681 47.30 45.14 -40.27
C PHE A 681 46.81 43.71 -40.22
N ILE A 682 46.64 43.09 -41.37
CA ILE A 682 46.10 41.75 -41.50
C ILE A 682 47.07 40.86 -42.25
N LEU A 683 47.42 39.73 -41.69
CA LEU A 683 48.14 38.67 -42.40
C LEU A 683 47.19 37.51 -42.62
N PRO A 684 46.58 37.34 -43.76
CA PRO A 684 45.61 36.28 -44.04
C PRO A 684 46.19 34.89 -43.91
N GLY A 685 45.37 33.87 -43.75
CA GLY A 685 45.76 32.45 -43.73
C GLY A 685 46.41 32.03 -45.08
N GLY A 686 45.91 32.57 -46.20
CA GLY A 686 46.31 32.19 -47.51
C GLY A 686 45.59 30.97 -48.07
N ALA A 687 46.16 30.36 -49.11
CA ALA A 687 45.66 29.14 -49.73
C ALA A 687 45.68 27.96 -48.69
N VAL A 688 44.62 27.15 -48.69
CA VAL A 688 44.52 25.99 -47.77
C VAL A 688 45.53 24.92 -48.18
N PRO A 689 46.50 24.60 -47.32
CA PRO A 689 47.54 23.61 -47.66
C PRO A 689 47.04 22.18 -47.54
N PRO A 690 47.62 21.20 -48.24
CA PRO A 690 47.23 19.78 -48.08
C PRO A 690 47.57 19.20 -46.68
N ASN A 691 48.63 19.71 -46.04
CA ASN A 691 49.13 19.26 -44.71
C ASN A 691 49.28 20.44 -43.73
N PRO A 692 48.17 20.93 -43.19
CA PRO A 692 48.19 22.11 -42.34
C PRO A 692 48.99 21.91 -41.05
N THR A 693 48.90 20.75 -40.40
CA THR A 693 49.54 20.43 -39.13
C THR A 693 51.06 20.42 -39.26
N GLU A 694 51.58 19.75 -40.27
CA GLU A 694 53.05 19.68 -40.57
C GLU A 694 53.62 21.05 -40.93
N LEU A 695 52.83 21.87 -41.60
CA LEU A 695 53.28 23.22 -42.01
C LEU A 695 53.42 24.13 -40.77
N LEU A 696 52.47 24.06 -39.83
CA LEU A 696 52.52 24.81 -38.55
C LEU A 696 53.59 24.29 -37.58
N ALA A 697 53.98 23.02 -37.68
CA ALA A 697 55.03 22.43 -36.85
C ALA A 697 56.43 22.87 -37.19
N ARG A 698 56.65 23.44 -38.41
CA ARG A 698 57.98 23.87 -38.84
C ARG A 698 58.46 25.14 -38.13
N ASN A 699 59.80 25.33 -38.09
CA ASN A 699 60.44 26.53 -37.52
C ASN A 699 60.09 27.81 -38.30
N GLY A 700 59.44 27.72 -39.46
CA GLY A 700 58.98 28.87 -40.22
C GLY A 700 57.95 29.71 -39.45
N LEU A 701 57.09 29.07 -38.64
CA LEU A 701 56.10 29.80 -37.78
C LEU A 701 56.83 30.64 -36.71
N ASP A 702 57.87 30.07 -36.07
CA ASP A 702 58.64 30.76 -35.03
C ASP A 702 59.33 32.01 -35.59
N LYS A 703 59.92 31.88 -36.79
CA LYS A 703 60.57 33.01 -37.53
C LYS A 703 59.53 34.06 -37.92
N ALA A 704 58.37 33.63 -38.42
CA ALA A 704 57.29 34.55 -38.78
C ALA A 704 56.84 35.40 -37.62
N ILE A 705 56.56 34.77 -36.48
CA ILE A 705 56.10 35.47 -35.29
C ILE A 705 57.16 36.37 -34.71
N GLU A 706 58.44 35.98 -34.76
CA GLU A 706 59.58 36.85 -34.37
C GLU A 706 59.70 38.13 -35.23
N ILE A 707 59.56 37.98 -36.53
CA ILE A 707 59.55 39.14 -37.48
C ILE A 707 58.34 40.04 -37.14
N LEU A 708 57.18 39.49 -36.89
CA LEU A 708 56.01 40.28 -36.57
C LEU A 708 56.16 40.98 -35.21
N LYS A 709 56.72 40.32 -34.16
CA LYS A 709 57.04 40.95 -32.85
C LYS A 709 57.95 42.15 -32.94
N GLN A 710 58.86 42.15 -33.87
CA GLN A 710 59.80 43.29 -34.14
C GLN A 710 59.08 44.49 -34.76
N ASN A 711 58.07 44.27 -35.60
CA ASN A 711 57.42 45.31 -36.41
C ASN A 711 56.11 45.80 -35.79
N PHE A 712 55.48 45.03 -34.88
CA PHE A 712 54.19 45.33 -34.32
C PHE A 712 54.24 45.34 -32.79
N ASP A 713 53.35 46.13 -32.19
CA ASP A 713 53.14 46.17 -30.71
C ASP A 713 52.37 44.97 -30.21
N TYR A 714 51.41 44.45 -31.03
CA TYR A 714 50.61 43.25 -30.73
C TYR A 714 50.45 42.37 -31.97
N VAL A 715 50.53 41.08 -31.75
CA VAL A 715 50.26 40.02 -32.71
C VAL A 715 49.12 39.19 -32.26
N ILE A 716 47.98 39.21 -32.95
CA ILE A 716 46.81 38.40 -32.60
C ILE A 716 46.72 37.24 -33.56
N MET A 717 46.74 36.05 -33.02
CA MET A 717 46.66 34.79 -33.79
C MET A 717 45.23 34.21 -33.71
N ASP A 718 44.48 34.23 -34.83
CA ASP A 718 43.19 33.56 -35.00
C ASP A 718 43.45 32.11 -35.39
N THR A 719 43.18 31.15 -34.48
CA THR A 719 43.53 29.75 -34.67
C THR A 719 42.32 28.85 -34.86
N ALA A 720 42.55 27.59 -35.22
CA ALA A 720 41.47 26.58 -35.31
C ALA A 720 40.93 26.20 -33.94
N PRO A 721 39.73 25.63 -33.86
CA PRO A 721 39.19 25.13 -32.57
C PRO A 721 40.04 23.99 -32.01
N ILE A 722 40.54 24.16 -30.76
CA ILE A 722 41.46 23.21 -30.13
C ILE A 722 40.80 21.86 -29.81
N GLY A 723 39.46 21.82 -29.57
CA GLY A 723 38.72 20.58 -29.37
C GLY A 723 38.53 19.74 -30.63
N MET A 724 38.84 20.30 -31.81
CA MET A 724 38.65 19.62 -33.10
C MET A 724 39.97 19.21 -33.76
N VAL A 725 41.01 19.99 -33.55
CA VAL A 725 42.29 19.78 -34.23
C VAL A 725 43.47 20.19 -33.34
N THR A 726 44.65 19.54 -33.55
CA THR A 726 45.85 19.77 -32.75
C THR A 726 46.67 20.99 -33.20
N ASP A 727 46.29 21.63 -34.30
CA ASP A 727 47.01 22.75 -34.93
C ASP A 727 47.27 23.90 -33.94
N THR A 728 46.25 24.20 -33.11
CA THR A 728 46.31 25.29 -32.11
C THR A 728 47.34 24.99 -31.01
N LEU A 729 47.53 23.70 -30.63
CA LEU A 729 48.54 23.33 -29.66
C LEU A 729 49.94 23.59 -30.20
N LEU A 730 50.17 23.36 -31.54
CA LEU A 730 51.45 23.66 -32.20
C LEU A 730 51.70 25.16 -32.28
N VAL A 731 50.64 25.94 -32.55
CA VAL A 731 50.72 27.39 -32.55
C VAL A 731 50.92 27.96 -31.15
N GLY A 732 50.44 27.29 -30.10
CA GLY A 732 50.55 27.73 -28.71
C GLY A 732 51.98 27.95 -28.24
N ARG A 733 52.98 27.27 -28.83
CA ARG A 733 54.40 27.43 -28.48
C ARG A 733 54.97 28.82 -28.69
N VAL A 734 54.39 29.58 -29.64
CA VAL A 734 54.81 30.95 -29.97
C VAL A 734 53.97 32.05 -29.38
N ALA A 735 52.92 31.66 -28.62
CA ALA A 735 52.00 32.58 -27.94
C ALA A 735 52.53 33.00 -26.58
N ASP A 736 52.25 34.22 -26.18
CA ASP A 736 52.55 34.75 -24.84
C ASP A 736 51.33 34.62 -23.91
N LEU A 737 50.11 34.72 -24.51
CA LEU A 737 48.83 34.62 -23.80
C LEU A 737 47.80 33.93 -24.70
N SER A 738 46.90 33.19 -24.10
CA SER A 738 45.86 32.43 -24.82
C SER A 738 44.45 32.80 -24.35
N VAL A 739 43.61 33.22 -25.31
CA VAL A 739 42.20 33.54 -25.09
C VAL A 739 41.35 32.37 -25.58
N TYR A 740 40.63 31.75 -24.65
CA TYR A 740 39.71 30.65 -24.95
C TYR A 740 38.29 31.17 -25.08
N VAL A 741 37.66 31.03 -26.19
CA VAL A 741 36.32 31.54 -26.47
C VAL A 741 35.30 30.43 -26.29
N CYS A 742 34.31 30.65 -25.45
CA CYS A 742 33.10 29.83 -25.43
C CYS A 742 31.85 30.68 -25.76
N ARG A 743 30.80 30.08 -26.23
CA ARG A 743 29.59 30.78 -26.63
C ARG A 743 28.38 30.33 -25.81
N ALA A 744 27.66 31.30 -25.20
CA ALA A 744 26.41 31.06 -24.48
C ALA A 744 25.35 30.43 -25.39
N ASP A 745 24.52 29.55 -24.86
CA ASP A 745 23.48 28.75 -25.53
C ASP A 745 23.98 27.89 -26.71
N TYR A 746 25.32 27.76 -26.88
CA TYR A 746 25.94 27.03 -27.96
C TYR A 746 26.93 25.97 -27.46
N THR A 747 27.94 26.37 -26.69
CA THR A 747 28.99 25.47 -26.17
C THR A 747 28.44 24.51 -25.17
N HIS A 748 28.69 23.20 -25.33
CA HIS A 748 28.30 22.17 -24.36
C HIS A 748 29.22 22.23 -23.14
N LYS A 749 28.62 22.12 -21.95
CA LYS A 749 29.36 22.14 -20.67
C LYS A 749 30.44 21.05 -20.61
N ALA A 750 30.09 19.85 -21.10
CA ALA A 750 31.03 18.72 -21.16
C ALA A 750 32.25 18.94 -22.05
N GLU A 751 32.06 19.60 -23.22
CA GLU A 751 33.16 19.88 -24.16
C GLU A 751 34.05 21.02 -23.65
N TYR A 752 33.45 21.99 -22.96
CA TYR A 752 34.17 23.12 -22.38
C TYR A 752 35.18 22.74 -21.29
N THR A 753 34.94 21.61 -20.58
CA THR A 753 35.87 21.13 -19.55
C THR A 753 37.27 20.86 -20.03
N LEU A 754 37.50 20.74 -21.36
CA LEU A 754 38.82 20.66 -21.99
C LEU A 754 39.75 21.83 -21.57
N ILE A 755 39.18 23.01 -21.27
CA ILE A 755 39.97 24.18 -20.80
C ILE A 755 40.79 23.87 -19.54
N ASN A 756 40.26 23.01 -18.66
CA ASN A 756 40.94 22.64 -17.42
C ASN A 756 42.16 21.77 -17.68
N GLU A 757 42.07 20.83 -18.63
CA GLU A 757 43.20 19.99 -19.02
C GLU A 757 44.32 20.86 -19.62
N LEU A 758 43.95 21.80 -20.51
CA LEU A 758 44.90 22.73 -21.12
C LEU A 758 45.57 23.63 -20.09
N SER A 759 44.86 24.06 -19.08
CA SER A 759 45.35 24.89 -17.99
C SER A 759 46.29 24.12 -17.05
N ILE A 760 45.91 22.90 -16.62
CA ILE A 760 46.65 22.05 -15.69
C ILE A 760 47.96 21.58 -16.34
N GLU A 761 47.89 21.15 -17.60
CA GLU A 761 49.04 20.65 -18.34
C GLU A 761 49.89 21.77 -18.93
N LYS A 762 49.53 23.05 -18.74
CA LYS A 762 50.20 24.22 -19.27
C LYS A 762 50.48 24.15 -20.78
N LYS A 763 49.56 23.54 -21.53
CA LYS A 763 49.65 23.39 -22.98
C LYS A 763 49.45 24.71 -23.72
N LEU A 764 48.78 25.66 -23.10
CA LEU A 764 48.62 27.02 -23.61
C LEU A 764 49.10 28.02 -22.56
N PRO A 765 49.93 29.04 -22.97
CA PRO A 765 50.45 30.02 -22.01
C PRO A 765 49.38 31.00 -21.57
N ASN A 766 49.45 31.44 -20.31
CA ASN A 766 48.59 32.48 -19.67
C ASN A 766 47.11 32.39 -20.09
N LEU A 767 46.52 31.22 -19.91
CA LEU A 767 45.19 30.91 -20.41
C LEU A 767 44.09 31.73 -19.68
N CYS A 768 43.26 32.41 -20.44
CA CYS A 768 42.04 33.11 -19.98
C CYS A 768 40.85 32.80 -20.89
N THR A 769 39.64 33.09 -20.43
CA THR A 769 38.44 32.76 -21.18
C THR A 769 37.53 33.99 -21.43
N VAL A 770 36.86 34.00 -22.58
CA VAL A 770 35.83 34.98 -22.97
C VAL A 770 34.56 34.27 -23.29
N ILE A 771 33.43 34.76 -22.76
CA ILE A 771 32.09 34.23 -23.03
C ILE A 771 31.43 35.07 -24.11
N ASN A 772 31.20 34.49 -25.26
CA ASN A 772 30.57 35.16 -26.37
C ASN A 772 29.06 34.91 -26.44
N GLY A 773 28.31 35.91 -26.91
CA GLY A 773 26.85 35.77 -27.18
C GLY A 773 25.98 35.66 -25.95
N VAL A 774 26.33 36.34 -24.85
CA VAL A 774 25.56 36.34 -23.62
C VAL A 774 24.28 37.14 -23.78
N ASP A 775 23.11 36.49 -23.59
CA ASP A 775 21.81 37.16 -23.63
C ASP A 775 21.53 37.97 -22.36
N LEU A 776 21.64 39.28 -22.47
CA LEU A 776 21.41 40.21 -21.37
C LEU A 776 19.95 40.27 -20.94
N LYS A 777 18.97 39.85 -21.77
CA LYS A 777 17.55 39.81 -21.43
C LYS A 777 17.29 38.66 -20.44
N LYS A 778 17.97 37.53 -20.60
CA LYS A 778 17.92 36.42 -19.61
C LYS A 778 18.51 36.81 -18.25
N ARG A 779 19.47 37.73 -18.22
CA ARG A 779 20.07 38.29 -16.99
C ARG A 779 19.08 39.08 -16.11
N LYS A 780 18.00 39.64 -16.66
CA LYS A 780 17.01 40.45 -15.92
C LYS A 780 16.17 39.62 -14.95
N TYR A 781 16.15 38.29 -15.10
CA TYR A 781 15.28 37.40 -14.30
C TYR A 781 16.02 36.48 -13.31
N GLY A 782 17.30 36.59 -13.16
CA GLY A 782 18.02 35.78 -12.17
C GLY A 782 19.52 36.00 -12.24
N TYR A 783 20.13 36.18 -11.09
CA TYR A 783 21.57 36.29 -10.83
C TYR A 783 22.19 37.69 -10.98
N TYR A 784 22.02 38.46 -9.95
CA TYR A 784 22.96 39.53 -9.64
C TYR A 784 23.45 39.38 -8.20
N TYR A 785 24.48 38.54 -8.00
CA TYR A 785 25.34 38.67 -6.83
C TYR A 785 26.82 38.60 -7.31
N GLY A 786 27.47 39.75 -7.25
CA GLY A 786 28.90 39.80 -7.45
C GLY A 786 29.32 40.96 -8.37
N TYR A 787 29.66 42.06 -7.77
CA TYR A 787 30.18 43.35 -8.27
C TYR A 787 29.13 44.47 -8.20
N GLY A 788 28.62 44.77 -7.03
CA GLY A 788 27.78 45.92 -6.79
C GLY A 788 28.33 46.88 -5.72
N LYS A 789 29.62 47.31 -5.82
CA LYS A 789 30.07 48.40 -4.97
C LYS A 789 30.63 49.62 -5.73
N TYR A 790 30.70 49.56 -7.08
CA TYR A 790 31.07 50.71 -7.92
C TYR A 790 30.11 50.80 -9.13
N GLY A 791 28.89 51.26 -8.90
CA GLY A 791 27.93 51.40 -9.99
C GLY A 791 26.67 52.21 -9.63
N LYS A 792 26.75 53.02 -8.58
CA LYS A 792 25.67 54.00 -8.23
C LYS A 792 26.01 55.35 -8.84
N HIS A 793 26.08 55.46 -10.16
CA HIS A 793 25.90 56.76 -10.85
C HIS A 793 25.85 56.44 -12.35
N TYR A 794 24.71 56.64 -12.93
CA TYR A 794 24.27 56.77 -14.31
C TYR A 794 23.05 55.86 -14.60
N GLY A 795 21.93 56.16 -13.89
CA GLY A 795 20.62 55.65 -14.27
C GLY A 795 19.80 56.77 -14.86
N TYR A 796 19.59 56.84 -16.15
CA TYR A 796 18.54 57.64 -16.76
C TYR A 796 17.18 57.03 -16.43
N GLY A 797 16.57 57.45 -15.33
CA GLY A 797 15.18 57.18 -15.00
C GLY A 797 14.25 58.08 -15.87
N LYS A 798 13.37 57.49 -16.62
CA LYS A 798 12.23 58.22 -17.17
C LYS A 798 11.32 58.61 -16.01
N ARG A 799 11.30 59.88 -15.71
CA ARG A 799 10.44 60.59 -14.79
C ARG A 799 9.06 60.72 -15.44
N TYR A 800 8.06 60.09 -14.92
CA TYR A 800 6.66 60.47 -15.20
C TYR A 800 6.38 61.78 -14.45
N GLY A 801 6.24 62.87 -15.20
CA GLY A 801 5.80 64.14 -14.71
C GLY A 801 4.28 64.19 -14.61
N TYR A 802 3.75 64.35 -13.42
CA TYR A 802 2.41 64.89 -13.24
C TYR A 802 2.51 66.42 -13.41
N GLY A 803 1.97 66.95 -14.50
CA GLY A 803 1.77 68.37 -14.71
C GLY A 803 0.38 68.75 -14.22
N TYR A 804 0.32 69.57 -13.14
CA TYR A 804 -0.82 70.39 -12.83
C TYR A 804 -0.72 71.63 -13.71
N GLY A 805 -1.69 71.84 -14.62
CA GLY A 805 -1.90 73.04 -15.32
C GLY A 805 -3.02 73.86 -14.60
N TYR A 806 -2.66 75.03 -14.21
CA TYR A 806 -3.61 76.14 -13.94
C TYR A 806 -3.66 77.04 -15.15
N GLY A 807 -4.88 77.34 -15.62
CA GLY A 807 -5.58 78.48 -15.98
C GLY A 807 -5.00 79.40 -17.08
N GLU A 808 -5.70 79.60 -18.11
CA GLU A 808 -6.59 80.67 -18.60
C GLU A 808 -7.29 80.15 -19.85
#